data_9eb8d3d3f6f8cc41071e710643e4cd9f
#
_entry.id   9eb8d3d3f6f8cc41071e710643e4cd9f
#
_cell.length_a   1.000
_cell.length_b   1.000
_cell.length_c   1.000
_cell.angle_alpha   90.00
_cell.angle_beta   90.00
_cell.angle_gamma   90.00
#
_symmetry.space_group_name_H-M   'P 1'
#
loop_
_entity.id
_entity.type
_entity.pdbx_description
1 polymer ?
#
loop_
_entity_poly.entity_id
_entity_poly.type
_entity_poly.pdbx_seq_one_letter_code
_entity_poly.pdbx_strand_id
1 'polypeptide(L)'
;MHFSRFFSISALAATAFSSAIPKEELVGRDSTVLETRDAGAICPNQNGKTYTDSGSVQYTVACAQSNNGAVVGSTGTTTNLPACMLACDAKSGCKGVNFRTGVNQCYFIGTVGSNVGNSTYNCAIKKSATATSTGACQSATAVAVTFNELVATNFGDSVNLTGSISQLGNWSPGLGLALNANQYTSSNPLWSGTVTLPPGTNVQYKYVQVAADGTVNWEADPNHSFVVPTGCATKTTISDKWQVLSTVTGSSTSLSSVVKNTITATSTSSAKPTSTCTNGPTSRNCWSGGLDISTDFDNNWPTTGRTVSYTWSITNTTLSPDGYSRPVFAINGQYPGPRIEANWGDMISVTVTNNLADNGTAIHWHGIRQYHNNGQDGVPGVTECPLAPGQTKTYTWRATQYGSSWYHSHFSCQYGDGVLGPIMIHGPATANYDIELGPLPITDWYYQTVNYHAALAEHQNALPPEADNALINGTNTSPSGGKHYVTTLTAGKKHRVRLMNTGVDNHFVVSLDGHSMQVIASDFVPVKPFAVTSLFLGIGQRYDVIITADQSPGAYWFRADVQDSAGCGTNFNNGNIRSIFAYAGHTTETPISTAQSYTPTCGDQTGLVPYWNSFVPQGQTGTFTELTTAQLQQTETDGSITVYWQINGSAMSVDWQQPTLEYVRTSNTNYPKDANLIQLPTEGRWTYWVIQEVAGNPYNVAVPHPIHLHGHDFYVLGTGTTTWTAADANNLNYDNPTRRDVAMLPTNGWLALAFVTDNPGAWLMHCHIAWHADEGLAVQFLESASTIGTIAQIPSDFQSQCSAWDSYYNGHPAYLQHDSGI
;
A
#
# COMPACT_ATOMS: atom_id res chain seq x y z
N MET A 1 34.78 -18.04 -51.87
CA MET A 1 35.06 -16.70 -52.46
C MET A 1 34.81 -15.68 -51.39
N HIS A 2 35.91 -14.98 -51.07
CA HIS A 2 35.98 -13.94 -50.06
C HIS A 2 35.05 -12.76 -50.33
N PHE A 3 34.53 -12.14 -49.23
CA PHE A 3 34.57 -10.70 -49.04
C PHE A 3 34.54 -10.36 -47.52
N SER A 4 35.71 -9.99 -47.02
CA SER A 4 35.97 -9.31 -45.79
C SER A 4 35.53 -7.84 -45.90
N ARG A 5 34.82 -7.27 -44.94
CA ARG A 5 34.80 -5.83 -44.75
C ARG A 5 35.07 -5.52 -43.25
N PHE A 6 36.25 -4.98 -43.04
CA PHE A 6 36.66 -4.26 -41.84
C PHE A 6 35.83 -2.96 -41.71
N PHE A 7 35.28 -2.69 -40.56
CA PHE A 7 34.95 -1.34 -40.15
C PHE A 7 35.82 -0.95 -38.97
N SER A 8 36.65 0.04 -39.19
CA SER A 8 37.46 0.72 -38.20
C SER A 8 36.60 1.66 -37.39
N ILE A 9 36.58 1.50 -36.08
CA ILE A 9 35.96 2.45 -35.16
C ILE A 9 37.05 3.46 -34.79
N SER A 10 36.85 4.70 -35.25
CA SER A 10 37.63 5.85 -34.82
C SER A 10 37.12 6.33 -33.48
N ALA A 11 37.97 6.30 -32.45
CA ALA A 11 37.71 6.94 -31.18
C ALA A 11 37.67 8.48 -31.37
N LEU A 12 36.52 9.09 -31.13
CA LEU A 12 36.41 10.54 -30.90
C LEU A 12 36.44 10.78 -29.39
N ALA A 13 37.46 11.47 -28.96
CA ALA A 13 37.52 12.02 -27.61
C ALA A 13 36.50 13.16 -27.50
N ALA A 14 35.53 13.00 -26.63
CA ALA A 14 34.62 14.09 -26.24
C ALA A 14 35.35 14.97 -25.21
N THR A 15 35.68 16.20 -25.60
CA THR A 15 36.09 17.27 -24.70
C THR A 15 34.85 17.80 -23.96
N ALA A 16 34.89 17.71 -22.65
CA ALA A 16 33.90 18.33 -21.77
C ALA A 16 33.90 19.86 -21.95
N PHE A 17 32.77 20.41 -22.33
CA PHE A 17 32.44 21.81 -22.11
C PHE A 17 31.48 21.94 -20.94
N SER A 18 32.04 22.38 -19.81
CA SER A 18 31.31 22.96 -18.69
C SER A 18 30.68 24.27 -19.15
N SER A 19 29.32 24.35 -19.14
CA SER A 19 28.64 25.64 -19.11
C SER A 19 27.69 25.62 -17.90
N ALA A 20 28.12 26.30 -16.83
CA ALA A 20 27.29 26.68 -15.72
C ALA A 20 26.12 27.53 -16.22
N ILE A 21 24.91 27.07 -16.00
CA ILE A 21 23.69 27.89 -16.18
C ILE A 21 23.39 28.61 -14.85
N PRO A 22 23.23 29.95 -14.85
CA PRO A 22 22.93 30.71 -13.64
C PRO A 22 21.54 30.35 -13.13
N LYS A 23 21.40 30.13 -11.82
CA LYS A 23 20.13 30.14 -11.11
C LYS A 23 19.57 31.56 -11.10
N GLU A 24 18.83 31.96 -12.11
CA GLU A 24 17.85 33.04 -12.03
C GLU A 24 16.93 32.96 -13.26
N GLU A 25 15.61 33.10 -12.98
CA GLU A 25 14.47 33.12 -13.93
C GLU A 25 13.82 31.77 -14.28
N LEU A 26 13.14 31.19 -13.29
CA LEU A 26 11.87 30.49 -13.55
C LEU A 26 10.82 31.01 -12.57
N VAL A 27 10.55 32.32 -12.63
CA VAL A 27 9.31 32.91 -12.11
C VAL A 27 8.33 32.97 -13.27
N GLY A 28 7.26 32.22 -13.18
CA GLY A 28 6.07 32.42 -14.02
C GLY A 28 5.76 31.26 -14.95
N ARG A 29 5.34 30.14 -14.42
CA ARG A 29 4.32 29.31 -15.05
C ARG A 29 3.20 29.09 -14.06
N ASP A 30 2.20 29.68 -14.40
CA ASP A 30 0.86 29.94 -13.99
C ASP A 30 0.14 28.71 -13.40
N SER A 31 -0.32 28.84 -12.15
CA SER A 31 -1.21 27.94 -11.40
C SER A 31 -2.62 27.79 -12.01
N THR A 32 -2.77 27.91 -13.32
CA THR A 32 -4.07 28.03 -14.00
C THR A 32 -4.65 26.72 -14.55
N VAL A 33 -4.00 25.57 -14.45
CA VAL A 33 -4.47 24.34 -15.10
C VAL A 33 -5.44 23.53 -14.23
N LEU A 34 -5.46 23.69 -12.91
CA LEU A 34 -6.41 22.99 -12.02
C LEU A 34 -7.74 23.72 -11.83
N GLU A 35 -7.80 25.04 -12.12
CA GLU A 35 -9.03 25.83 -11.96
C GLU A 35 -9.96 25.84 -13.20
N THR A 36 -9.52 25.33 -14.34
CA THR A 36 -10.28 25.46 -15.59
C THR A 36 -11.37 24.39 -15.79
N ARG A 37 -11.43 23.36 -14.98
CA ARG A 37 -12.47 22.32 -15.10
C ARG A 37 -13.83 22.73 -14.51
N ASP A 38 -13.86 23.57 -13.48
CA ASP A 38 -15.12 24.04 -12.88
C ASP A 38 -15.70 25.31 -13.53
N ALA A 39 -14.91 26.06 -14.27
CA ALA A 39 -15.29 27.33 -14.84
C ALA A 39 -16.40 27.26 -15.91
N GLY A 40 -16.52 26.15 -16.62
CA GLY A 40 -17.54 25.93 -17.64
C GLY A 40 -18.85 25.36 -17.13
N ALA A 41 -18.90 24.87 -15.89
CA ALA A 41 -20.01 24.08 -15.39
C ALA A 41 -21.08 24.88 -14.63
N ILE A 42 -20.82 26.12 -14.22
CA ILE A 42 -21.79 26.90 -13.39
C ILE A 42 -22.83 27.62 -14.21
N CYS A 43 -22.43 28.28 -15.29
CA CYS A 43 -23.38 28.90 -16.21
C CYS A 43 -23.22 28.33 -17.61
N PRO A 44 -24.30 27.93 -18.30
CA PRO A 44 -25.75 28.14 -17.95
C PRO A 44 -26.35 27.05 -17.03
N ASN A 45 -25.64 25.97 -16.71
CA ASN A 45 -26.20 24.78 -16.08
C ASN A 45 -26.75 24.98 -14.67
N GLN A 46 -26.21 25.96 -13.93
CA GLN A 46 -26.64 26.28 -12.55
C GLN A 46 -27.55 27.49 -12.46
N ASN A 47 -28.08 28.01 -13.58
CA ASN A 47 -28.95 29.18 -13.56
C ASN A 47 -30.22 28.92 -12.71
N GLY A 48 -30.46 29.79 -11.73
CA GLY A 48 -31.57 29.67 -10.79
C GLY A 48 -31.39 28.63 -9.70
N LYS A 49 -30.27 27.86 -9.69
CA LYS A 49 -30.00 26.80 -8.71
C LYS A 49 -29.13 27.30 -7.57
N THR A 50 -29.10 26.52 -6.49
CA THR A 50 -28.16 26.73 -5.41
C THR A 50 -26.83 26.03 -5.75
N TYR A 51 -25.75 26.76 -5.63
CA TYR A 51 -24.40 26.29 -5.72
C TYR A 51 -23.71 26.40 -4.35
N THR A 52 -22.99 25.41 -3.94
CA THR A 52 -22.15 25.44 -2.73
C THR A 52 -20.70 25.53 -3.18
N ASP A 53 -19.98 26.55 -2.77
CA ASP A 53 -18.57 26.72 -3.13
C ASP A 53 -17.63 25.86 -2.25
N SER A 54 -16.35 25.89 -2.55
CA SER A 54 -15.34 25.14 -1.79
C SER A 54 -15.18 25.60 -0.34
N GLY A 55 -15.66 26.80 0.01
CA GLY A 55 -15.77 27.31 1.38
C GLY A 55 -17.03 26.85 2.11
N SER A 56 -17.85 25.95 1.52
CA SER A 56 -19.15 25.48 2.05
C SER A 56 -20.22 26.55 2.18
N VAL A 57 -20.09 27.70 1.50
CA VAL A 57 -21.07 28.74 1.47
C VAL A 57 -22.04 28.53 0.31
N GLN A 58 -23.34 28.69 0.56
CA GLN A 58 -24.38 28.55 -0.45
C GLN A 58 -24.71 29.84 -1.16
N TYR A 59 -24.82 29.80 -2.47
CA TYR A 59 -25.19 30.87 -3.36
C TYR A 59 -26.34 30.49 -4.26
N THR A 60 -27.20 31.46 -4.58
CA THR A 60 -28.14 31.35 -5.71
C THR A 60 -27.49 32.00 -6.94
N VAL A 61 -27.29 31.18 -8.00
CA VAL A 61 -26.63 31.63 -9.24
C VAL A 61 -27.65 32.15 -10.25
N ALA A 62 -27.37 33.26 -10.90
CA ALA A 62 -28.15 33.78 -11.99
C ALA A 62 -27.23 34.13 -13.18
N CYS A 63 -27.41 33.41 -14.27
CA CYS A 63 -26.62 33.55 -15.48
C CYS A 63 -27.15 34.60 -16.42
N ALA A 64 -26.27 35.30 -17.10
CA ALA A 64 -26.62 36.46 -17.95
C ALA A 64 -27.44 37.52 -17.22
N GLN A 65 -27.13 37.71 -15.91
CA GLN A 65 -27.77 38.72 -15.07
C GLN A 65 -26.72 39.39 -14.17
N SER A 66 -26.99 40.65 -13.77
CA SER A 66 -26.27 41.35 -12.72
C SER A 66 -27.20 41.71 -11.57
N ASN A 67 -26.73 41.67 -10.33
CA ASN A 67 -27.50 42.22 -9.19
C ASN A 67 -27.21 43.70 -9.06
N ASN A 68 -28.28 44.51 -8.95
CA ASN A 68 -28.20 45.99 -8.87
C ASN A 68 -27.98 46.50 -7.43
N GLY A 69 -27.59 45.67 -6.51
CA GLY A 69 -27.22 46.02 -5.15
C GLY A 69 -25.94 46.84 -5.08
N ALA A 70 -25.75 47.53 -3.93
CA ALA A 70 -24.59 48.40 -3.71
C ALA A 70 -23.27 47.58 -3.72
N VAL A 71 -22.33 47.98 -4.54
CA VAL A 71 -20.98 47.36 -4.62
C VAL A 71 -20.13 47.87 -3.45
N VAL A 72 -19.56 46.96 -2.69
CA VAL A 72 -18.66 47.25 -1.55
C VAL A 72 -17.18 47.01 -1.85
N GLY A 73 -16.86 46.69 -3.08
CA GLY A 73 -15.49 46.50 -3.58
C GLY A 73 -15.41 45.63 -4.83
N SER A 74 -14.23 45.52 -5.36
CA SER A 74 -13.93 44.61 -6.44
C SER A 74 -12.56 43.95 -6.19
N THR A 75 -12.34 42.77 -6.71
CA THR A 75 -10.96 42.28 -6.94
C THR A 75 -10.51 42.78 -8.31
N GLY A 76 -9.23 42.68 -8.60
CA GLY A 76 -8.77 42.80 -9.98
C GLY A 76 -9.41 41.72 -10.85
N THR A 77 -8.66 41.03 -11.67
CA THR A 77 -9.14 39.88 -12.43
C THR A 77 -9.22 38.61 -11.56
N THR A 78 -10.35 37.87 -11.64
CA THR A 78 -10.49 36.53 -11.10
C THR A 78 -10.77 35.56 -12.26
N THR A 79 -10.35 34.34 -12.15
CA THR A 79 -10.39 33.37 -13.27
C THR A 79 -11.83 33.02 -13.70
N ASN A 80 -12.79 32.99 -12.77
CA ASN A 80 -14.18 32.59 -13.02
C ASN A 80 -15.14 33.01 -11.92
N LEU A 81 -16.44 32.71 -12.07
CA LEU A 81 -17.49 33.02 -11.08
C LEU A 81 -17.27 32.30 -9.72
N PRO A 82 -16.85 31.02 -9.64
CA PRO A 82 -16.50 30.37 -8.37
C PRO A 82 -15.37 31.07 -7.61
N ALA A 83 -14.29 31.43 -8.28
CA ALA A 83 -13.18 32.16 -7.67
C ALA A 83 -13.64 33.56 -7.16
N CYS A 84 -14.59 34.17 -7.87
CA CYS A 84 -15.23 35.43 -7.43
C CYS A 84 -16.09 35.22 -6.16
N MET A 85 -16.83 34.11 -6.06
CA MET A 85 -17.62 33.76 -4.87
C MET A 85 -16.74 33.52 -3.65
N LEU A 86 -15.67 32.74 -3.83
CA LEU A 86 -14.70 32.44 -2.77
C LEU A 86 -13.99 33.72 -2.25
N ALA A 87 -13.65 34.65 -3.15
CA ALA A 87 -13.12 35.96 -2.76
C ALA A 87 -14.13 36.81 -1.98
N CYS A 88 -15.43 36.65 -2.24
CA CYS A 88 -16.50 37.25 -1.47
C CYS A 88 -16.59 36.68 -0.05
N ASP A 89 -16.30 35.38 0.14
CA ASP A 89 -16.36 34.76 1.46
C ASP A 89 -15.32 35.33 2.42
N ALA A 90 -14.14 35.61 1.90
CA ALA A 90 -13.06 36.26 2.66
C ALA A 90 -13.31 37.75 2.96
N LYS A 91 -14.30 38.38 2.32
CA LYS A 91 -14.54 39.80 2.46
C LYS A 91 -15.69 40.11 3.42
N SER A 92 -15.38 40.81 4.51
CA SER A 92 -16.41 41.31 5.46
C SER A 92 -17.46 42.18 4.76
N GLY A 93 -18.74 41.89 5.03
CA GLY A 93 -19.87 42.58 4.46
C GLY A 93 -20.27 42.22 3.04
N CYS A 94 -19.56 41.27 2.39
CA CYS A 94 -19.95 40.77 1.08
C CYS A 94 -21.16 39.81 1.19
N LYS A 95 -22.22 40.10 0.45
CA LYS A 95 -23.46 39.29 0.39
C LYS A 95 -23.70 38.67 -0.97
N GLY A 96 -22.82 38.87 -1.93
CA GLY A 96 -22.91 38.32 -3.26
C GLY A 96 -21.87 38.91 -4.20
N VAL A 97 -21.87 38.47 -5.44
CA VAL A 97 -20.94 38.92 -6.48
C VAL A 97 -21.64 39.18 -7.80
N ASN A 98 -21.10 40.15 -8.56
CA ASN A 98 -21.30 40.27 -10.00
C ASN A 98 -19.97 39.98 -10.70
N PHE A 99 -19.93 38.91 -11.49
CA PHE A 99 -18.76 38.53 -12.27
C PHE A 99 -18.94 38.93 -13.73
N ARG A 100 -18.10 39.81 -14.23
CA ARG A 100 -18.13 40.27 -15.61
C ARG A 100 -17.36 39.33 -16.50
N THR A 101 -18.11 38.61 -17.34
CA THR A 101 -17.55 37.70 -18.32
C THR A 101 -16.80 38.45 -19.42
N GLY A 102 -15.78 37.85 -20.03
CA GLY A 102 -15.00 38.49 -21.09
C GLY A 102 -13.81 39.35 -20.64
N VAL A 103 -13.88 39.92 -19.41
CA VAL A 103 -12.75 40.63 -18.79
C VAL A 103 -12.40 40.08 -17.41
N ASN A 104 -13.08 39.03 -16.98
CA ASN A 104 -12.85 38.27 -15.75
C ASN A 104 -12.79 39.14 -14.48
N GLN A 105 -13.66 40.10 -14.38
CA GLN A 105 -13.66 41.06 -13.28
C GLN A 105 -14.77 40.73 -12.29
N CYS A 106 -14.43 40.76 -11.00
CA CYS A 106 -15.31 40.43 -9.88
C CYS A 106 -15.69 41.70 -9.08
N TYR A 107 -16.99 41.93 -8.85
CA TYR A 107 -17.52 43.00 -8.01
C TYR A 107 -18.28 42.43 -6.83
N PHE A 108 -17.97 42.88 -5.62
CA PHE A 108 -18.59 42.41 -4.38
C PHE A 108 -19.86 43.25 -4.06
N ILE A 109 -20.93 42.56 -3.73
CA ILE A 109 -22.23 43.17 -3.42
C ILE A 109 -22.42 43.18 -1.90
N GLY A 110 -22.55 44.33 -1.30
CA GLY A 110 -22.81 44.49 0.15
C GLY A 110 -24.31 44.62 0.49
N THR A 111 -25.13 45.05 -0.45
CA THR A 111 -26.59 45.12 -0.31
C THR A 111 -27.21 44.43 -1.51
N VAL A 112 -28.00 43.39 -1.26
CA VAL A 112 -28.64 42.61 -2.34
C VAL A 112 -29.80 43.41 -2.90
N GLY A 113 -29.77 43.71 -4.21
CA GLY A 113 -30.86 44.28 -4.97
C GLY A 113 -31.56 43.26 -5.84
N SER A 114 -32.32 43.67 -6.84
CA SER A 114 -32.94 42.77 -7.82
C SER A 114 -31.94 42.39 -8.91
N ASN A 115 -32.08 41.19 -9.46
CA ASN A 115 -31.34 40.76 -10.62
C ASN A 115 -31.95 41.36 -11.89
N VAL A 116 -31.10 41.90 -12.75
CA VAL A 116 -31.47 42.51 -14.04
C VAL A 116 -30.75 41.80 -15.17
N GLY A 117 -31.44 41.59 -16.30
CA GLY A 117 -30.85 40.95 -17.47
C GLY A 117 -29.62 41.70 -17.96
N ASN A 118 -28.49 41.00 -18.05
CA ASN A 118 -27.22 41.55 -18.55
C ASN A 118 -26.34 40.43 -19.06
N SER A 119 -26.22 40.32 -20.38
CA SER A 119 -25.50 39.23 -21.02
C SER A 119 -23.98 39.18 -20.75
N THR A 120 -23.44 40.26 -20.22
CA THR A 120 -21.99 40.36 -19.89
C THR A 120 -21.66 40.03 -18.45
N TYR A 121 -22.66 39.68 -17.62
CA TYR A 121 -22.48 39.37 -16.22
C TYR A 121 -23.16 38.07 -15.83
N ASN A 122 -22.54 37.35 -14.89
CA ASN A 122 -23.19 36.32 -14.09
C ASN A 122 -23.15 36.78 -12.63
N CYS A 123 -24.22 36.62 -11.89
CA CYS A 123 -24.24 36.97 -10.47
C CYS A 123 -24.51 35.77 -9.58
N ALA A 124 -24.04 35.87 -8.34
CA ALA A 124 -24.30 34.86 -7.31
C ALA A 124 -24.53 35.55 -5.98
N ILE A 125 -25.66 35.28 -5.34
CA ILE A 125 -26.08 35.89 -4.08
C ILE A 125 -26.04 34.85 -2.99
N LYS A 126 -25.37 35.18 -1.87
CA LYS A 126 -25.31 34.31 -0.69
C LYS A 126 -26.73 34.10 -0.16
N LYS A 127 -27.06 32.83 0.11
CA LYS A 127 -28.30 32.49 0.82
C LYS A 127 -28.18 32.95 2.26
N SER A 128 -29.03 33.92 2.66
CA SER A 128 -29.22 34.20 4.06
C SER A 128 -29.94 33.05 4.73
N ALA A 129 -29.41 32.51 5.82
CA ALA A 129 -30.14 31.58 6.64
C ALA A 129 -31.41 32.29 7.14
N THR A 130 -32.57 31.85 6.69
CA THR A 130 -33.87 32.38 7.17
C THR A 130 -34.00 31.93 8.62
N ALA A 131 -33.83 32.85 9.55
CA ALA A 131 -34.05 32.60 10.96
C ALA A 131 -35.55 32.38 11.20
N THR A 132 -35.93 31.14 11.36
CA THR A 132 -37.14 30.78 12.09
C THR A 132 -36.81 30.96 13.56
N SER A 133 -37.45 31.91 14.19
CA SER A 133 -37.28 32.25 15.60
C SER A 133 -37.78 31.12 16.51
N THR A 134 -36.91 30.23 16.84
CA THR A 134 -36.92 29.43 18.08
C THR A 134 -35.51 29.53 18.63
N GLY A 135 -35.34 29.91 19.89
CA GLY A 135 -34.12 30.34 20.55
C GLY A 135 -32.86 29.67 20.03
N ALA A 136 -31.92 30.44 19.54
CA ALA A 136 -30.64 29.97 19.04
C ALA A 136 -29.90 29.25 20.16
N CYS A 137 -29.82 27.94 20.08
CA CYS A 137 -28.86 27.20 20.88
C CYS A 137 -27.48 27.35 20.25
N GLN A 138 -26.49 27.64 21.07
CA GLN A 138 -25.10 27.62 20.68
C GLN A 138 -24.70 26.15 20.40
N SER A 139 -24.05 25.85 19.27
CA SER A 139 -23.58 24.51 18.98
C SER A 139 -22.76 23.96 20.15
N ALA A 140 -23.11 22.78 20.60
CA ALA A 140 -22.38 22.14 21.70
C ALA A 140 -20.90 21.94 21.31
N THR A 141 -19.99 22.31 22.18
CA THR A 141 -18.57 22.05 22.04
C THR A 141 -18.19 20.67 22.60
N ALA A 142 -19.11 20.06 23.35
CA ALA A 142 -18.95 18.72 23.94
C ALA A 142 -20.34 18.11 24.19
N VAL A 143 -20.45 16.79 24.05
CA VAL A 143 -21.66 16.00 24.25
C VAL A 143 -21.39 14.94 25.33
N ALA A 144 -22.21 14.90 26.38
CA ALA A 144 -22.18 13.84 27.36
C ALA A 144 -22.87 12.59 26.78
N VAL A 145 -22.11 11.53 26.52
CA VAL A 145 -22.59 10.26 25.98
C VAL A 145 -22.69 9.24 27.13
N THR A 146 -23.90 8.78 27.41
CA THR A 146 -24.16 7.74 28.40
C THR A 146 -24.31 6.40 27.67
N PHE A 147 -23.48 5.42 28.06
CA PHE A 147 -23.54 4.06 27.58
C PHE A 147 -24.23 3.20 28.63
N ASN A 148 -25.21 2.43 28.20
CA ASN A 148 -25.95 1.46 28.98
C ASN A 148 -25.75 0.07 28.37
N GLU A 149 -25.26 -0.87 29.16
CA GLU A 149 -25.04 -2.24 28.75
C GLU A 149 -25.84 -3.22 29.62
N LEU A 150 -26.53 -4.15 28.95
CA LEU A 150 -27.26 -5.20 29.63
C LEU A 150 -26.49 -6.53 29.62
N VAL A 151 -25.71 -6.78 30.68
CA VAL A 151 -24.93 -8.01 30.83
C VAL A 151 -24.98 -8.54 32.25
N ALA A 152 -25.32 -9.84 32.37
CA ALA A 152 -25.30 -10.52 33.68
C ALA A 152 -23.86 -10.81 34.13
N THR A 153 -23.52 -10.40 35.33
CA THR A 153 -22.19 -10.55 35.92
C THR A 153 -22.25 -11.19 37.29
N ASN A 154 -21.15 -11.75 37.79
CA ASN A 154 -21.07 -12.26 39.15
C ASN A 154 -20.70 -11.13 40.12
N PHE A 155 -20.92 -11.34 41.40
CA PHE A 155 -20.49 -10.40 42.42
C PHE A 155 -18.95 -10.27 42.44
N GLY A 156 -18.45 -9.04 42.31
CA GLY A 156 -17.04 -8.73 42.20
C GLY A 156 -16.51 -8.53 40.80
N ASP A 157 -17.33 -8.85 39.75
CA ASP A 157 -16.99 -8.49 38.37
C ASP A 157 -17.20 -7.00 38.11
N SER A 158 -16.53 -6.47 37.13
CA SER A 158 -16.73 -5.11 36.59
C SER A 158 -16.93 -5.15 35.08
N VAL A 159 -17.55 -4.09 34.53
CA VAL A 159 -17.70 -3.92 33.08
C VAL A 159 -17.07 -2.60 32.68
N ASN A 160 -16.18 -2.65 31.70
CA ASN A 160 -15.53 -1.50 31.10
C ASN A 160 -15.99 -1.36 29.64
N LEU A 161 -16.10 -0.14 29.16
CA LEU A 161 -16.28 0.20 27.76
C LEU A 161 -14.94 0.64 27.19
N THR A 162 -14.41 -0.05 26.19
CA THR A 162 -13.18 0.36 25.49
C THR A 162 -13.48 0.58 24.00
N GLY A 163 -12.69 1.45 23.33
CA GLY A 163 -13.00 1.80 21.96
C GLY A 163 -11.88 2.57 21.26
N SER A 164 -12.18 2.99 20.03
CA SER A 164 -11.25 3.57 19.07
C SER A 164 -10.73 4.98 19.40
N ILE A 165 -11.10 5.56 20.53
CA ILE A 165 -10.70 6.93 20.91
C ILE A 165 -10.04 6.94 22.29
N SER A 166 -9.19 7.93 22.53
CA SER A 166 -8.43 8.04 23.79
C SER A 166 -9.32 8.11 25.03
N GLN A 167 -10.50 8.73 24.96
CA GLN A 167 -11.47 8.80 26.03
C GLN A 167 -12.10 7.44 26.37
N LEU A 168 -11.93 6.44 25.51
CA LEU A 168 -12.34 5.04 25.73
C LEU A 168 -11.13 4.08 25.76
N GLY A 169 -9.94 4.61 26.03
CA GLY A 169 -8.75 3.83 26.29
C GLY A 169 -8.06 3.20 25.08
N ASN A 170 -8.40 3.61 23.83
CA ASN A 170 -7.78 3.09 22.60
C ASN A 170 -7.68 1.55 22.61
N TRP A 171 -8.80 0.87 22.80
CA TRP A 171 -8.93 -0.58 22.87
C TRP A 171 -8.20 -1.26 24.06
N SER A 172 -7.77 -0.47 25.07
CA SER A 172 -7.16 -0.99 26.31
C SER A 172 -8.22 -1.09 27.42
N PRO A 173 -8.66 -2.28 27.84
CA PRO A 173 -9.73 -2.43 28.83
C PRO A 173 -9.48 -1.71 30.16
N GLY A 174 -8.23 -1.68 30.62
CA GLY A 174 -7.85 -1.01 31.88
C GLY A 174 -7.81 0.53 31.79
N LEU A 175 -7.85 1.10 30.57
CA LEU A 175 -7.90 2.54 30.30
C LEU A 175 -9.27 2.99 29.77
N GLY A 176 -10.18 2.06 29.57
CA GLY A 176 -11.53 2.30 29.10
C GLY A 176 -12.43 2.99 30.14
N LEU A 177 -13.65 3.34 29.73
CA LEU A 177 -14.66 3.90 30.64
C LEU A 177 -15.19 2.80 31.56
N ALA A 178 -14.92 2.90 32.84
CA ALA A 178 -15.52 1.98 33.82
C ALA A 178 -17.03 2.26 33.96
N LEU A 179 -17.85 1.23 33.77
CA LEU A 179 -19.28 1.30 33.99
C LEU A 179 -19.60 0.99 35.43
N ASN A 180 -20.69 1.56 35.95
CA ASN A 180 -21.17 1.30 37.33
C ASN A 180 -22.46 0.44 37.30
N ALA A 181 -22.62 -0.33 38.35
CA ALA A 181 -23.74 -1.23 38.57
C ALA A 181 -24.84 -0.63 39.47
N ASN A 182 -24.90 0.69 39.62
CA ASN A 182 -25.80 1.35 40.60
C ASN A 182 -27.29 1.05 40.33
N GLN A 183 -27.63 0.65 39.10
CA GLN A 183 -29.01 0.29 38.72
C GLN A 183 -29.13 -1.20 38.34
N TYR A 184 -28.14 -2.01 38.69
CA TYR A 184 -28.12 -3.42 38.39
C TYR A 184 -29.11 -4.20 39.29
N THR A 185 -29.89 -5.06 38.69
CA THR A 185 -30.70 -6.07 39.39
C THR A 185 -30.60 -7.38 38.61
N SER A 186 -30.89 -8.51 39.24
CA SER A 186 -30.87 -9.81 38.55
C SER A 186 -31.88 -9.92 37.39
N SER A 187 -32.94 -9.11 37.42
CA SER A 187 -33.95 -9.00 36.35
C SER A 187 -33.65 -7.92 35.33
N ASN A 188 -32.76 -6.98 35.67
CA ASN A 188 -32.29 -5.90 34.77
C ASN A 188 -30.80 -5.68 35.05
N PRO A 189 -29.90 -6.47 34.44
CA PRO A 189 -28.46 -6.44 34.72
C PRO A 189 -27.78 -5.26 34.01
N LEU A 190 -28.18 -4.04 34.39
CA LEU A 190 -27.77 -2.79 33.75
C LEU A 190 -26.43 -2.26 34.32
N TRP A 191 -25.46 -2.09 33.43
CA TRP A 191 -24.22 -1.36 33.68
C TRP A 191 -24.27 -0.03 32.92
N SER A 192 -23.83 1.07 33.52
CA SER A 192 -23.98 2.41 32.93
C SER A 192 -22.74 3.28 33.21
N GLY A 193 -22.32 4.06 32.23
CA GLY A 193 -21.23 5.02 32.35
C GLY A 193 -21.39 6.19 31.39
N THR A 194 -20.85 7.35 31.73
CA THR A 194 -20.95 8.56 30.90
C THR A 194 -19.56 9.13 30.64
N VAL A 195 -19.30 9.45 29.37
CA VAL A 195 -18.07 10.12 28.92
C VAL A 195 -18.45 11.36 28.09
N THR A 196 -17.62 12.39 28.13
CA THR A 196 -17.82 13.60 27.33
C THR A 196 -16.98 13.53 26.07
N LEU A 197 -17.62 13.64 24.90
CA LEU A 197 -16.98 13.50 23.60
C LEU A 197 -17.23 14.73 22.72
N PRO A 198 -16.30 15.09 21.81
CA PRO A 198 -16.52 16.13 20.82
C PRO A 198 -17.66 15.76 19.85
N PRO A 199 -18.51 16.72 19.44
CA PRO A 199 -19.54 16.49 18.44
C PRO A 199 -18.94 16.04 17.10
N GLY A 200 -19.62 15.10 16.43
CA GLY A 200 -19.18 14.56 15.13
C GLY A 200 -18.10 13.45 15.22
N THR A 201 -17.61 13.13 16.43
CA THR A 201 -16.65 12.04 16.62
C THR A 201 -17.30 10.72 16.22
N ASN A 202 -16.65 9.94 15.33
CA ASN A 202 -17.02 8.57 15.04
C ASN A 202 -16.37 7.65 16.08
N VAL A 203 -17.14 6.81 16.75
CA VAL A 203 -16.67 5.96 17.83
C VAL A 203 -16.99 4.50 17.51
N GLN A 204 -15.96 3.67 17.49
CA GLN A 204 -16.11 2.21 17.57
C GLN A 204 -15.80 1.76 18.99
N TYR A 205 -16.54 0.79 19.53
CA TYR A 205 -16.36 0.35 20.90
C TYR A 205 -16.86 -1.07 21.12
N LYS A 206 -16.41 -1.66 22.22
CA LYS A 206 -16.85 -2.93 22.78
C LYS A 206 -16.98 -2.85 24.30
N TYR A 207 -17.86 -3.67 24.85
CA TYR A 207 -17.91 -3.89 26.27
C TYR A 207 -16.98 -5.05 26.65
N VAL A 208 -16.39 -4.91 27.82
CA VAL A 208 -15.41 -5.87 28.35
C VAL A 208 -15.78 -6.16 29.79
N GLN A 209 -16.07 -7.40 30.11
CA GLN A 209 -16.25 -7.86 31.49
C GLN A 209 -14.90 -8.24 32.09
N VAL A 210 -14.59 -7.67 33.23
CA VAL A 210 -13.40 -8.03 34.02
C VAL A 210 -13.88 -8.75 35.27
N ALA A 211 -13.57 -10.04 35.33
CA ALA A 211 -13.92 -10.89 36.48
C ALA A 211 -13.10 -10.52 37.72
N ALA A 212 -13.55 -10.91 38.91
CA ALA A 212 -12.88 -10.64 40.18
C ALA A 212 -11.45 -11.20 40.26
N ASP A 213 -11.09 -12.20 39.46
CA ASP A 213 -9.74 -12.77 39.33
C ASP A 213 -8.86 -12.05 38.30
N GLY A 214 -9.35 -10.97 37.68
CA GLY A 214 -8.68 -10.22 36.64
C GLY A 214 -8.84 -10.78 35.22
N THR A 215 -9.60 -11.84 35.03
CA THR A 215 -9.89 -12.39 33.69
C THR A 215 -10.72 -11.39 32.89
N VAL A 216 -10.29 -11.10 31.66
CA VAL A 216 -10.90 -10.13 30.76
C VAL A 216 -11.68 -10.87 29.68
N ASN A 217 -13.00 -10.68 29.61
CA ASN A 217 -13.91 -11.22 28.60
C ASN A 217 -14.42 -10.10 27.72
N TRP A 218 -14.12 -10.18 26.43
CA TRP A 218 -14.67 -9.29 25.40
C TRP A 218 -16.02 -9.81 24.89
N GLU A 219 -16.92 -8.90 24.58
CA GLU A 219 -18.10 -9.28 23.83
C GLU A 219 -17.71 -9.72 22.38
N ALA A 220 -18.59 -10.47 21.72
CA ALA A 220 -18.36 -10.96 20.37
C ALA A 220 -18.36 -9.85 19.33
N ASP A 221 -17.78 -10.12 18.15
CA ASP A 221 -17.85 -9.23 16.97
C ASP A 221 -19.28 -9.13 16.40
N PRO A 222 -19.59 -8.06 15.67
CA PRO A 222 -18.73 -6.92 15.30
C PRO A 222 -18.62 -5.86 16.42
N ASN A 223 -17.71 -4.89 16.25
CA ASN A 223 -17.68 -3.72 17.13
C ASN A 223 -19.00 -2.93 17.04
N HIS A 224 -19.45 -2.38 18.16
CA HIS A 224 -20.46 -1.31 18.11
C HIS A 224 -19.87 -0.06 17.49
N SER A 225 -20.71 0.77 16.85
CA SER A 225 -20.29 2.04 16.30
C SER A 225 -21.39 3.10 16.37
N PHE A 226 -21.02 4.35 16.62
CA PHE A 226 -21.93 5.48 16.52
C PHE A 226 -21.18 6.78 16.24
N VAL A 227 -21.92 7.80 15.77
CA VAL A 227 -21.39 9.15 15.58
C VAL A 227 -21.98 10.06 16.65
N VAL A 228 -21.10 10.77 17.38
CA VAL A 228 -21.53 11.73 18.41
C VAL A 228 -22.38 12.82 17.78
N PRO A 229 -23.62 13.08 18.28
CA PRO A 229 -24.51 14.06 17.68
C PRO A 229 -23.89 15.46 17.54
N THR A 230 -24.15 16.11 16.40
CA THR A 230 -23.75 17.48 16.13
C THR A 230 -24.90 18.47 16.43
N GLY A 231 -24.59 19.76 16.40
CA GLY A 231 -25.59 20.83 16.64
C GLY A 231 -25.80 21.12 18.12
N CYS A 232 -27.03 21.17 18.59
CA CYS A 232 -27.37 21.62 19.94
C CYS A 232 -27.47 20.50 20.98
N ALA A 233 -27.19 19.29 20.62
CA ALA A 233 -27.25 18.14 21.54
C ALA A 233 -26.08 18.21 22.55
N THR A 234 -26.39 18.42 23.81
CA THR A 234 -25.40 18.40 24.92
C THR A 234 -25.30 17.05 25.60
N LYS A 235 -26.19 16.12 25.31
CA LYS A 235 -26.21 14.76 25.84
C LYS A 235 -26.90 13.78 24.87
N THR A 236 -26.47 12.54 24.92
CA THR A 236 -27.10 11.39 24.23
C THR A 236 -26.95 10.12 25.06
N THR A 237 -27.78 9.12 24.80
CA THR A 237 -27.73 7.82 25.48
C THR A 237 -27.76 6.71 24.44
N ILE A 238 -26.89 5.73 24.60
CA ILE A 238 -26.78 4.51 23.81
C ILE A 238 -27.16 3.34 24.76
N SER A 239 -27.90 2.37 24.25
CA SER A 239 -28.30 1.22 25.06
C SER A 239 -28.10 -0.04 24.24
N ASP A 240 -27.21 -0.87 24.72
CA ASP A 240 -26.75 -2.09 24.07
C ASP A 240 -27.06 -3.32 24.92
N LYS A 241 -26.77 -4.47 24.36
CA LYS A 241 -26.80 -5.77 25.02
C LYS A 241 -25.58 -6.55 24.64
N TRP A 242 -25.04 -7.30 25.58
CA TRP A 242 -23.85 -8.13 25.38
C TRP A 242 -23.96 -9.02 24.15
N GLN A 243 -23.05 -8.85 23.22
CA GLN A 243 -22.99 -9.64 22.02
C GLN A 243 -22.38 -11.02 22.31
N VAL A 244 -23.11 -12.06 21.92
CA VAL A 244 -22.65 -13.46 21.99
C VAL A 244 -22.54 -14.05 20.61
N LEU A 245 -21.57 -14.92 20.37
CA LEU A 245 -21.41 -15.61 19.10
C LEU A 245 -22.68 -16.40 18.76
N SER A 246 -23.38 -16.01 17.69
CA SER A 246 -24.58 -16.74 17.22
C SER A 246 -24.18 -18.05 16.58
N THR A 247 -24.33 -19.16 17.30
CA THR A 247 -24.32 -20.49 16.69
C THR A 247 -25.65 -20.70 15.96
N VAL A 248 -25.62 -20.62 14.64
CA VAL A 248 -26.79 -21.02 13.83
C VAL A 248 -26.90 -22.55 13.85
N THR A 249 -27.73 -23.05 14.71
CA THR A 249 -28.33 -24.40 14.57
C THR A 249 -29.82 -24.24 14.40
N GLY A 250 -30.29 -24.61 13.22
CA GLY A 250 -31.72 -24.58 12.90
C GLY A 250 -32.51 -25.65 13.64
N SER A 251 -33.79 -25.32 13.80
CA SER A 251 -34.97 -26.16 14.02
C SER A 251 -35.47 -26.40 15.44
N SER A 252 -36.51 -25.65 15.75
CA SER A 252 -37.79 -25.92 16.44
C SER A 252 -37.88 -27.08 17.42
N THR A 253 -38.33 -26.79 18.55
CA THR A 253 -39.60 -27.08 19.26
C THR A 253 -39.44 -27.21 20.77
N SER A 254 -40.19 -26.34 21.43
CA SER A 254 -40.95 -26.40 22.68
C SER A 254 -40.55 -27.29 23.87
N LEU A 255 -40.64 -26.63 25.02
CA LEU A 255 -41.23 -27.00 26.32
C LEU A 255 -40.39 -27.73 27.37
N SER A 256 -40.26 -26.95 28.46
CA SER A 256 -40.42 -27.29 29.89
C SER A 256 -39.67 -28.50 30.46
N SER A 257 -38.81 -28.26 31.43
CA SER A 257 -39.16 -28.46 32.85
C SER A 257 -37.89 -28.44 33.73
N VAL A 258 -38.04 -27.82 34.87
CA VAL A 258 -37.14 -27.73 36.00
C VAL A 258 -36.78 -29.12 36.56
N VAL A 259 -35.47 -29.38 36.76
CA VAL A 259 -35.05 -30.29 37.84
C VAL A 259 -33.80 -29.66 38.52
N LYS A 260 -34.01 -29.31 39.78
CA LYS A 260 -32.97 -28.99 40.77
C LYS A 260 -32.25 -30.27 41.13
N ASN A 261 -30.93 -30.34 40.98
CA ASN A 261 -30.13 -31.28 41.75
C ASN A 261 -28.93 -30.59 42.33
N THR A 262 -28.95 -30.55 43.63
CA THR A 262 -27.84 -30.17 44.54
C THR A 262 -26.74 -31.20 44.45
N ILE A 263 -25.53 -30.77 44.06
CA ILE A 263 -24.34 -31.57 44.27
C ILE A 263 -23.29 -30.72 45.00
N THR A 264 -22.86 -31.26 46.08
CA THR A 264 -21.90 -30.78 47.06
C THR A 264 -20.54 -30.50 46.42
N ALA A 265 -19.98 -29.33 46.75
CA ALA A 265 -18.64 -28.89 46.31
C ALA A 265 -17.54 -29.80 46.89
N THR A 266 -16.76 -30.37 46.05
CA THR A 266 -15.40 -30.82 46.41
C THR A 266 -14.44 -29.99 45.54
N SER A 267 -13.70 -29.13 46.22
CA SER A 267 -12.68 -28.29 45.63
C SER A 267 -11.52 -29.17 45.14
N THR A 268 -11.45 -29.35 43.83
CA THR A 268 -10.20 -29.67 43.14
C THR A 268 -9.97 -28.59 42.12
N SER A 269 -8.91 -27.81 42.36
CA SER A 269 -8.36 -26.86 41.40
C SER A 269 -7.95 -27.60 40.14
N SER A 270 -8.85 -27.69 39.14
CA SER A 270 -8.46 -28.07 37.78
C SER A 270 -8.07 -26.80 37.07
N ALA A 271 -6.78 -26.61 36.83
CA ALA A 271 -6.27 -25.70 35.82
C ALA A 271 -7.03 -25.98 34.50
N LYS A 272 -7.65 -24.92 33.95
CA LYS A 272 -8.21 -24.93 32.60
C LYS A 272 -7.14 -25.47 31.67
N PRO A 273 -7.38 -26.49 30.83
CA PRO A 273 -6.40 -26.88 29.83
C PRO A 273 -6.23 -25.67 28.89
N THR A 274 -5.13 -24.97 28.99
CA THR A 274 -4.59 -24.21 27.87
C THR A 274 -4.45 -25.27 26.78
N SER A 275 -5.30 -25.26 25.77
CA SER A 275 -5.09 -26.10 24.61
C SER A 275 -3.76 -25.63 24.03
N THR A 276 -2.69 -26.36 24.31
CA THR A 276 -1.38 -26.13 23.76
C THR A 276 -1.46 -26.58 22.29
N CYS A 277 -2.11 -25.74 21.45
CA CYS A 277 -2.10 -25.92 20.03
C CYS A 277 -0.67 -25.69 19.58
N THR A 278 0.03 -26.75 19.17
CA THR A 278 1.43 -26.70 18.76
C THR A 278 1.49 -26.79 17.24
N ASN A 279 2.20 -25.87 16.60
CA ASN A 279 2.46 -25.93 15.16
C ASN A 279 3.21 -27.21 14.81
N GLY A 280 2.65 -27.99 13.90
CA GLY A 280 3.22 -29.26 13.46
C GLY A 280 2.62 -29.72 12.13
N PRO A 281 3.11 -30.81 11.52
CA PRO A 281 2.68 -31.26 10.20
C PRO A 281 1.16 -31.49 10.06
N THR A 282 0.46 -31.79 11.14
CA THR A 282 -1.01 -32.02 11.19
C THR A 282 -1.79 -30.90 11.86
N SER A 283 -1.11 -29.84 12.26
CA SER A 283 -1.70 -28.70 13.01
C SER A 283 -1.00 -27.39 12.65
N ARG A 284 -0.79 -27.14 11.35
CA ARG A 284 -0.13 -25.93 10.85
C ARG A 284 -0.91 -24.65 11.12
N ASN A 285 -2.20 -24.77 11.37
CA ASN A 285 -3.05 -23.65 11.80
C ASN A 285 -2.71 -23.12 13.21
N CYS A 286 -2.01 -23.89 14.03
CA CYS A 286 -1.60 -23.50 15.38
C CYS A 286 -0.34 -22.63 15.40
N TRP A 287 -0.22 -21.78 16.42
CA TRP A 287 1.02 -21.03 16.73
C TRP A 287 1.26 -20.95 18.23
N SER A 288 2.28 -20.23 18.65
CA SER A 288 2.65 -20.03 20.05
C SER A 288 1.80 -18.97 20.75
N GLY A 289 1.75 -19.01 22.09
CA GLY A 289 1.11 -17.96 22.90
C GLY A 289 -0.42 -17.90 22.79
N GLY A 290 -1.07 -18.97 22.31
CA GLY A 290 -2.54 -19.00 22.13
C GLY A 290 -2.98 -18.35 20.81
N LEU A 291 -2.06 -17.95 19.95
CA LEU A 291 -2.33 -17.43 18.61
C LEU A 291 -2.40 -18.58 17.60
N ASP A 292 -3.14 -18.39 16.55
CA ASP A 292 -3.30 -19.34 15.47
C ASP A 292 -3.64 -18.60 14.14
N ILE A 293 -4.00 -19.37 13.12
CA ILE A 293 -4.34 -18.84 11.79
C ILE A 293 -5.56 -17.91 11.80
N SER A 294 -6.42 -17.97 12.81
CA SER A 294 -7.57 -17.06 12.92
C SER A 294 -7.21 -15.68 13.46
N THR A 295 -5.98 -15.51 13.94
CA THR A 295 -5.48 -14.24 14.43
C THR A 295 -5.08 -13.36 13.25
N ASP A 296 -5.81 -12.27 13.05
CA ASP A 296 -5.42 -11.21 12.10
C ASP A 296 -4.18 -10.49 12.62
N PHE A 297 -3.10 -10.57 11.90
CA PHE A 297 -1.80 -10.02 12.28
C PHE A 297 -1.75 -8.48 12.26
N ASP A 298 -2.68 -7.78 11.63
CA ASP A 298 -2.73 -6.33 11.69
C ASP A 298 -3.07 -5.83 13.10
N ASN A 299 -3.86 -6.62 13.82
CA ASN A 299 -4.39 -6.26 15.11
C ASN A 299 -3.63 -6.92 16.27
N ASN A 300 -2.98 -8.08 16.02
CA ASN A 300 -2.36 -8.84 17.10
C ASN A 300 -1.21 -9.72 16.59
N TRP A 301 -0.08 -9.68 17.30
CA TRP A 301 1.11 -10.50 17.04
C TRP A 301 1.83 -10.90 18.32
N PRO A 302 2.60 -12.00 18.32
CA PRO A 302 3.32 -12.42 19.52
C PRO A 302 4.48 -11.47 19.85
N THR A 303 4.81 -11.38 21.13
CA THR A 303 6.05 -10.76 21.60
C THR A 303 6.98 -11.87 22.05
N THR A 304 7.94 -12.25 21.21
CA THR A 304 8.82 -13.39 21.45
C THR A 304 10.00 -13.02 22.38
N GLY A 305 10.34 -11.73 22.45
CA GLY A 305 11.56 -11.25 23.12
C GLY A 305 12.86 -11.65 22.40
N ARG A 306 12.78 -12.28 21.22
CA ARG A 306 13.92 -12.72 20.43
C ARG A 306 14.26 -11.67 19.37
N THR A 307 15.56 -11.40 19.20
CA THR A 307 16.10 -10.62 18.08
C THR A 307 16.92 -11.55 17.19
N VAL A 308 16.66 -11.50 15.88
CA VAL A 308 17.44 -12.17 14.84
C VAL A 308 18.28 -11.11 14.14
N SER A 309 19.61 -11.29 14.16
CA SER A 309 20.55 -10.27 13.66
C SER A 309 21.32 -10.76 12.46
N TYR A 310 21.52 -9.87 11.50
CA TYR A 310 22.31 -10.09 10.30
C TYR A 310 23.32 -8.96 10.13
N THR A 311 24.47 -9.30 9.51
CA THR A 311 25.48 -8.29 9.13
C THR A 311 25.81 -8.50 7.66
N TRP A 312 25.58 -7.46 6.85
CA TRP A 312 25.72 -7.50 5.41
C TRP A 312 26.74 -6.50 4.92
N SER A 313 27.48 -6.91 3.89
CA SER A 313 28.39 -6.08 3.12
C SER A 313 27.95 -6.12 1.67
N ILE A 314 27.63 -4.97 1.10
CA ILE A 314 27.27 -4.84 -0.32
C ILE A 314 28.55 -4.50 -1.07
N THR A 315 28.94 -5.31 -2.06
CA THR A 315 30.18 -5.17 -2.81
C THR A 315 29.99 -5.44 -4.29
N ASN A 316 30.77 -4.75 -5.12
CA ASN A 316 30.94 -5.13 -6.52
C ASN A 316 31.68 -6.48 -6.62
N THR A 317 31.15 -7.39 -7.42
CA THR A 317 31.78 -8.66 -7.73
C THR A 317 31.42 -9.12 -9.14
N THR A 318 31.96 -10.27 -9.57
CA THR A 318 31.58 -10.89 -10.84
C THR A 318 31.05 -12.28 -10.54
N LEU A 319 29.84 -12.57 -11.04
CA LEU A 319 29.19 -13.88 -10.88
C LEU A 319 28.77 -14.44 -12.24
N SER A 320 28.54 -15.75 -12.26
CA SER A 320 28.13 -16.50 -13.47
C SER A 320 26.99 -17.49 -13.12
N PRO A 321 25.83 -17.03 -12.65
CA PRO A 321 24.78 -17.90 -12.12
C PRO A 321 24.16 -18.83 -13.18
N ASP A 322 24.18 -18.43 -14.45
CA ASP A 322 23.73 -19.21 -15.60
C ASP A 322 24.88 -19.62 -16.54
N GLY A 323 26.13 -19.41 -16.11
CA GLY A 323 27.32 -19.66 -16.90
C GLY A 323 27.87 -18.42 -17.62
N TYR A 324 27.06 -17.38 -17.83
CA TYR A 324 27.53 -16.09 -18.36
C TYR A 324 28.06 -15.21 -17.21
N SER A 325 29.26 -14.65 -17.42
CA SER A 325 29.95 -13.84 -16.41
C SER A 325 29.58 -12.35 -16.53
N ARG A 326 29.06 -11.75 -15.47
CA ARG A 326 28.73 -10.31 -15.45
C ARG A 326 29.09 -9.65 -14.10
N PRO A 327 29.26 -8.32 -14.07
CA PRO A 327 29.29 -7.57 -12.82
C PRO A 327 27.96 -7.70 -12.05
N VAL A 328 28.03 -7.79 -10.72
CA VAL A 328 26.88 -7.92 -9.81
C VAL A 328 27.18 -7.18 -8.52
N PHE A 329 26.21 -6.51 -7.96
CA PHE A 329 26.25 -6.05 -6.57
C PHE A 329 25.81 -7.16 -5.64
N ALA A 330 26.76 -7.81 -4.98
CA ALA A 330 26.47 -8.97 -4.14
C ALA A 330 26.42 -8.62 -2.66
N ILE A 331 25.46 -9.19 -1.94
CA ILE A 331 25.41 -9.12 -0.48
C ILE A 331 26.19 -10.29 0.09
N ASN A 332 27.26 -10.00 0.84
CA ASN A 332 28.18 -11.00 1.38
C ASN A 332 28.75 -11.95 0.29
N GLY A 333 28.94 -11.42 -0.93
CA GLY A 333 29.54 -12.16 -2.05
C GLY A 333 28.64 -13.24 -2.66
N GLN A 334 27.35 -13.26 -2.38
CA GLN A 334 26.40 -14.25 -2.92
C GLN A 334 25.21 -13.62 -3.61
N TYR A 335 24.56 -14.39 -4.48
CA TYR A 335 23.31 -14.04 -5.17
C TYR A 335 22.40 -15.27 -5.28
N PRO A 336 21.10 -15.20 -4.97
CA PRO A 336 20.48 -14.08 -4.21
C PRO A 336 21.18 -13.86 -2.87
N GLY A 337 21.00 -12.67 -2.29
CA GLY A 337 21.57 -12.33 -0.99
C GLY A 337 21.08 -13.23 0.16
N PRO A 338 21.64 -13.08 1.37
CA PRO A 338 21.35 -13.95 2.51
C PRO A 338 19.85 -13.96 2.86
N ARG A 339 19.28 -15.16 3.06
CA ARG A 339 17.88 -15.30 3.51
C ARG A 339 17.69 -14.76 4.92
N ILE A 340 16.72 -13.90 5.10
CA ILE A 340 16.18 -13.59 6.43
C ILE A 340 15.20 -14.70 6.81
N GLU A 341 15.40 -15.28 8.01
CA GLU A 341 14.54 -16.31 8.57
C GLU A 341 14.26 -15.99 10.04
N ALA A 342 12.98 -15.80 10.37
CA ALA A 342 12.53 -15.42 11.70
C ALA A 342 11.16 -16.04 12.00
N ASN A 343 10.71 -15.94 13.26
CA ASN A 343 9.36 -16.31 13.64
C ASN A 343 8.48 -15.05 13.73
N TRP A 344 7.18 -15.22 13.55
CA TRP A 344 6.19 -14.21 13.81
C TRP A 344 6.37 -13.61 15.22
N GLY A 345 6.52 -12.29 15.30
CA GLY A 345 6.77 -11.52 16.52
C GLY A 345 8.25 -11.29 16.89
N ASP A 346 9.20 -11.92 16.19
CA ASP A 346 10.63 -11.65 16.40
C ASP A 346 10.99 -10.22 16.00
N MET A 347 12.00 -9.64 16.63
CA MET A 347 12.71 -8.46 16.13
C MET A 347 13.75 -8.90 15.12
N ILE A 348 13.81 -8.22 13.99
CA ILE A 348 14.86 -8.39 13.01
C ILE A 348 15.78 -7.18 13.08
N SER A 349 17.09 -7.40 13.06
CA SER A 349 18.11 -6.37 13.06
C SER A 349 19.13 -6.66 11.98
N VAL A 350 19.22 -5.81 10.96
CA VAL A 350 20.12 -5.98 9.83
C VAL A 350 21.08 -4.81 9.75
N THR A 351 22.35 -5.09 9.97
CA THR A 351 23.42 -4.09 9.83
C THR A 351 23.98 -4.19 8.42
N VAL A 352 23.83 -3.14 7.62
CA VAL A 352 24.25 -3.05 6.22
C VAL A 352 25.40 -2.09 6.10
N THR A 353 26.50 -2.53 5.50
CA THR A 353 27.65 -1.68 5.14
C THR A 353 27.70 -1.56 3.62
N ASN A 354 27.70 -0.31 3.13
CA ASN A 354 27.95 -0.01 1.72
C ASN A 354 29.46 -0.07 1.45
N ASN A 355 29.92 -1.17 0.87
CA ASN A 355 31.31 -1.35 0.43
C ASN A 355 31.44 -1.27 -1.11
N LEU A 356 30.49 -0.62 -1.79
CA LEU A 356 30.66 -0.23 -3.19
C LEU A 356 31.76 0.83 -3.30
N ALA A 357 32.46 0.84 -4.44
CA ALA A 357 33.49 1.82 -4.69
C ALA A 357 32.92 3.24 -4.88
N ASP A 358 31.75 3.30 -5.41
CA ASP A 358 30.97 4.48 -5.75
C ASP A 358 29.48 4.15 -5.59
N ASN A 359 28.66 5.19 -5.64
CA ASN A 359 27.20 5.11 -5.54
C ASN A 359 26.61 4.81 -4.15
N GLY A 360 25.37 5.28 -3.94
CA GLY A 360 24.59 5.01 -2.77
C GLY A 360 24.00 3.60 -2.76
N THR A 361 23.38 3.25 -1.66
CA THR A 361 22.52 2.07 -1.54
C THR A 361 21.47 2.29 -0.45
N ALA A 362 20.43 1.50 -0.44
CA ALA A 362 19.42 1.42 0.61
C ALA A 362 18.81 0.02 0.60
N ILE A 363 18.12 -0.39 1.65
CA ILE A 363 17.41 -1.67 1.66
C ILE A 363 15.96 -1.46 2.07
N HIS A 364 15.06 -1.76 1.15
CA HIS A 364 13.63 -1.86 1.39
C HIS A 364 13.22 -3.29 1.76
N TRP A 365 12.24 -3.38 2.64
CA TRP A 365 11.69 -4.63 3.17
C TRP A 365 10.33 -4.86 2.54
N HIS A 366 10.29 -5.36 1.33
CA HIS A 366 9.09 -5.44 0.49
C HIS A 366 7.91 -6.12 1.21
N GLY A 367 6.77 -5.44 1.26
CA GLY A 367 5.56 -5.93 1.89
C GLY A 367 5.57 -6.00 3.43
N ILE A 368 6.67 -5.65 4.09
CA ILE A 368 6.69 -5.48 5.55
C ILE A 368 6.00 -4.16 5.89
N ARG A 369 4.96 -4.21 6.73
CA ARG A 369 4.18 -3.02 7.09
C ARG A 369 5.01 -1.93 7.78
N GLN A 370 6.18 -2.24 8.32
CA GLN A 370 6.95 -1.28 9.13
C GLN A 370 6.06 -0.55 10.14
N TYR A 371 5.17 -1.30 10.81
CA TYR A 371 4.11 -0.75 11.64
C TYR A 371 4.65 0.19 12.71
N HIS A 372 4.26 1.47 12.64
CA HIS A 372 4.76 2.58 13.45
C HIS A 372 6.30 2.74 13.39
N ASN A 373 6.91 2.40 12.26
CA ASN A 373 8.37 2.34 12.11
C ASN A 373 8.84 2.81 10.71
N ASN A 374 8.13 3.78 10.13
CA ASN A 374 8.32 4.27 8.76
C ASN A 374 9.77 4.64 8.42
N GLY A 375 10.54 5.19 9.38
CA GLY A 375 11.96 5.52 9.17
C GLY A 375 12.89 4.32 8.91
N GLN A 376 12.37 3.08 8.95
CA GLN A 376 13.09 1.85 8.63
C GLN A 376 12.65 1.24 7.28
N ASP A 377 11.79 1.92 6.52
CA ASP A 377 11.27 1.43 5.24
C ASP A 377 12.35 1.33 4.15
N GLY A 378 13.38 2.18 4.21
CA GLY A 378 14.57 2.06 3.36
C GLY A 378 14.41 2.62 1.96
N VAL A 379 13.63 3.70 1.78
CA VAL A 379 13.43 4.37 0.48
C VAL A 379 14.17 5.70 0.45
N PRO A 380 15.24 5.83 -0.37
CA PRO A 380 15.96 7.09 -0.56
C PRO A 380 15.05 8.23 -1.02
N GLY A 381 15.24 9.42 -0.46
CA GLY A 381 14.44 10.60 -0.81
C GLY A 381 13.01 10.60 -0.26
N VAL A 382 12.57 9.49 0.35
CA VAL A 382 11.26 9.39 1.03
C VAL A 382 11.46 9.21 2.53
N THR A 383 12.02 8.09 2.94
CA THR A 383 12.18 7.73 4.37
C THR A 383 13.61 7.86 4.87
N GLU A 384 14.59 8.02 4.00
CA GLU A 384 16.02 8.16 4.36
C GLU A 384 16.83 8.81 3.25
N CYS A 385 18.04 9.25 3.57
CA CYS A 385 19.09 9.52 2.59
C CYS A 385 19.79 8.20 2.22
N PRO A 386 20.35 8.04 1.00
CA PRO A 386 21.13 6.86 0.66
C PRO A 386 22.31 6.62 1.63
N LEU A 387 22.67 5.37 1.79
CA LEU A 387 23.87 4.98 2.53
C LEU A 387 25.09 5.21 1.64
N ALA A 388 25.92 6.20 1.95
CA ALA A 388 27.12 6.53 1.18
C ALA A 388 28.17 5.42 1.23
N PRO A 389 29.12 5.33 0.25
CA PRO A 389 30.23 4.38 0.30
C PRO A 389 31.00 4.46 1.62
N GLY A 390 31.28 3.30 2.21
CA GLY A 390 31.96 3.17 3.49
C GLY A 390 31.06 3.38 4.72
N GLN A 391 29.81 3.76 4.55
CA GLN A 391 28.87 3.95 5.67
C GLN A 391 28.17 2.65 6.07
N THR A 392 27.68 2.62 7.31
CA THR A 392 26.95 1.48 7.87
C THR A 392 25.69 1.97 8.55
N LYS A 393 24.57 1.27 8.32
CA LYS A 393 23.27 1.49 8.95
C LYS A 393 22.74 0.18 9.52
N THR A 394 22.01 0.25 10.64
CA THR A 394 21.29 -0.89 11.19
C THR A 394 19.78 -0.62 11.07
N TYR A 395 19.12 -1.41 10.25
CA TYR A 395 17.66 -1.46 10.16
C TYR A 395 17.13 -2.39 11.24
N THR A 396 16.09 -1.97 11.94
CA THR A 396 15.47 -2.78 12.99
C THR A 396 13.95 -2.70 12.90
N TRP A 397 13.28 -3.85 12.76
CA TRP A 397 11.84 -3.93 12.67
C TRP A 397 11.28 -5.21 13.28
N ARG A 398 10.02 -5.19 13.63
CA ARG A 398 9.31 -6.36 14.17
C ARG A 398 8.59 -7.09 13.07
N ALA A 399 8.67 -8.42 13.07
CA ALA A 399 7.87 -9.30 12.22
C ALA A 399 6.42 -9.36 12.73
N THR A 400 5.64 -8.29 12.49
CA THR A 400 4.21 -8.26 12.86
C THR A 400 3.37 -9.15 11.98
N GLN A 401 3.84 -9.49 10.77
CA GLN A 401 3.25 -10.38 9.79
C GLN A 401 4.04 -11.70 9.73
N TYR A 402 3.45 -12.74 9.14
CA TYR A 402 4.13 -14.01 8.83
C TYR A 402 3.81 -14.45 7.42
N GLY A 403 4.74 -15.14 6.77
CA GLY A 403 4.62 -15.56 5.37
C GLY A 403 5.93 -15.37 4.62
N SER A 404 5.82 -14.96 3.38
CA SER A 404 6.93 -14.88 2.44
C SER A 404 7.05 -13.49 1.84
N SER A 405 8.28 -13.00 1.78
CA SER A 405 8.60 -11.77 1.08
C SER A 405 10.08 -11.75 0.67
N TRP A 406 10.56 -10.59 0.30
CA TRP A 406 11.93 -10.34 -0.10
C TRP A 406 12.37 -8.95 0.33
N TYR A 407 13.65 -8.70 0.30
CA TYR A 407 14.24 -7.39 0.48
C TYR A 407 15.02 -7.01 -0.77
N HIS A 408 15.14 -5.73 -1.06
CA HIS A 408 15.90 -5.26 -2.20
C HIS A 408 16.38 -3.81 -2.01
N SER A 409 17.37 -3.43 -2.78
CA SER A 409 17.73 -2.01 -2.85
C SER A 409 16.58 -1.21 -3.44
N HIS A 410 16.35 -0.03 -2.88
CA HIS A 410 15.43 0.97 -3.42
C HIS A 410 16.18 2.23 -3.88
N PHE A 411 17.46 2.07 -4.22
CA PHE A 411 18.29 3.11 -4.79
C PHE A 411 18.26 2.94 -6.32
N SER A 412 17.35 3.64 -7.00
CA SER A 412 17.04 3.47 -8.42
C SER A 412 16.85 1.97 -8.78
N CYS A 413 17.24 1.52 -9.95
CA CYS A 413 17.12 0.11 -10.36
C CYS A 413 18.23 -0.83 -9.81
N GLN A 414 18.97 -0.45 -8.76
CA GLN A 414 20.14 -1.20 -8.24
C GLN A 414 19.82 -2.66 -7.86
N TYR A 415 18.59 -2.97 -7.46
CA TYR A 415 18.22 -4.33 -7.09
C TYR A 415 18.32 -5.33 -8.24
N GLY A 416 18.05 -4.89 -9.47
CA GLY A 416 18.21 -5.73 -10.68
C GLY A 416 19.65 -6.11 -10.98
N ASP A 417 20.62 -5.38 -10.41
CA ASP A 417 22.02 -5.73 -10.46
C ASP A 417 22.52 -6.58 -9.28
N GLY A 418 21.59 -7.02 -8.37
CA GLY A 418 21.86 -8.10 -7.43
C GLY A 418 21.63 -7.80 -5.96
N VAL A 419 21.27 -6.57 -5.56
CA VAL A 419 21.01 -6.22 -4.15
C VAL A 419 19.58 -6.64 -3.78
N LEU A 420 19.36 -7.93 -3.65
CA LEU A 420 18.09 -8.52 -3.26
C LEU A 420 18.27 -9.88 -2.55
N GLY A 421 17.26 -10.31 -1.81
CA GLY A 421 17.21 -11.65 -1.23
C GLY A 421 15.90 -11.95 -0.52
N PRO A 422 15.63 -13.22 -0.18
CA PRO A 422 14.34 -13.65 0.34
C PRO A 422 14.17 -13.40 1.84
N ILE A 423 12.91 -13.14 2.25
CA ILE A 423 12.44 -13.07 3.63
C ILE A 423 11.45 -14.21 3.88
N MET A 424 11.65 -14.96 4.96
CA MET A 424 10.77 -16.02 5.42
C MET A 424 10.45 -15.83 6.91
N ILE A 425 9.19 -15.51 7.19
CA ILE A 425 8.70 -15.40 8.57
C ILE A 425 7.81 -16.61 8.84
N HIS A 426 8.21 -17.45 9.82
CA HIS A 426 7.43 -18.58 10.24
C HIS A 426 6.20 -18.15 11.03
N GLY A 427 5.07 -18.76 10.74
CA GLY A 427 3.78 -18.53 11.37
C GLY A 427 2.81 -19.67 11.08
N PRO A 428 1.55 -19.54 11.47
CA PRO A 428 0.52 -20.53 11.14
C PRO A 428 0.28 -20.60 9.62
N ALA A 429 -0.45 -21.61 9.16
CA ALA A 429 -0.80 -21.77 7.76
C ALA A 429 -2.24 -22.28 7.61
N THR A 430 -2.91 -21.95 6.51
CA THR A 430 -4.29 -22.32 6.22
C THR A 430 -4.46 -23.78 5.81
N ALA A 431 -3.37 -24.49 5.51
CA ALA A 431 -3.39 -25.93 5.24
C ALA A 431 -2.14 -26.63 5.80
N ASN A 432 -2.26 -27.93 6.06
CA ASN A 432 -1.20 -28.74 6.62
C ASN A 432 -0.18 -29.16 5.56
N TYR A 433 1.11 -29.12 5.94
CA TYR A 433 2.23 -29.63 5.16
C TYR A 433 3.27 -30.31 6.05
N ASP A 434 4.02 -31.26 5.46
CA ASP A 434 5.04 -32.03 6.18
C ASP A 434 6.39 -31.29 6.20
N ILE A 435 6.82 -30.76 5.05
CA ILE A 435 8.18 -30.27 4.80
C ILE A 435 8.12 -28.83 4.29
N GLU A 436 8.92 -27.96 4.87
CA GLU A 436 9.19 -26.60 4.39
C GLU A 436 10.37 -26.64 3.42
N LEU A 437 10.17 -26.29 2.15
CA LEU A 437 11.25 -26.20 1.16
C LEU A 437 11.89 -24.80 1.11
N GLY A 438 11.18 -23.80 1.65
CA GLY A 438 11.63 -22.43 1.73
C GLY A 438 11.34 -21.60 0.48
N PRO A 439 12.00 -20.42 0.39
CA PRO A 439 11.79 -19.48 -0.69
C PRO A 439 12.41 -19.95 -2.01
N LEU A 440 11.71 -19.63 -3.10
CA LEU A 440 12.11 -19.88 -4.47
C LEU A 440 11.95 -18.57 -5.27
N PRO A 441 12.90 -17.63 -5.19
CA PRO A 441 12.89 -16.42 -5.98
C PRO A 441 13.10 -16.73 -7.46
N ILE A 442 12.35 -16.03 -8.31
CA ILE A 442 12.43 -16.07 -9.77
C ILE A 442 12.73 -14.65 -10.22
N THR A 443 13.84 -14.48 -10.93
CA THR A 443 14.37 -13.17 -11.31
C THR A 443 14.73 -13.18 -12.78
N ASP A 444 14.29 -12.22 -13.58
CA ASP A 444 14.84 -11.99 -14.91
C ASP A 444 16.32 -11.58 -14.82
N TRP A 445 17.09 -11.87 -15.86
CA TRP A 445 18.53 -11.73 -15.80
C TRP A 445 19.07 -11.14 -17.09
N TYR A 446 19.82 -10.04 -16.93
CA TYR A 446 20.41 -9.27 -18.03
C TYR A 446 21.91 -9.44 -18.03
N TYR A 447 22.54 -9.54 -19.19
CA TYR A 447 24.00 -9.70 -19.28
C TYR A 447 24.74 -8.37 -19.18
N GLN A 448 24.12 -7.28 -19.58
CA GLN A 448 24.52 -5.94 -19.20
C GLN A 448 23.91 -5.57 -17.84
N THR A 449 24.41 -4.52 -17.21
CA THR A 449 23.83 -4.05 -15.95
C THR A 449 22.42 -3.48 -16.18
N VAL A 450 21.55 -3.66 -15.19
CA VAL A 450 20.19 -3.11 -15.24
C VAL A 450 20.23 -1.59 -15.28
N ASN A 451 21.16 -0.96 -14.57
CA ASN A 451 21.40 0.49 -14.68
C ASN A 451 21.75 0.96 -16.10
N TYR A 452 22.50 0.17 -16.87
CA TYR A 452 22.76 0.47 -18.28
C TYR A 452 21.48 0.39 -19.12
N HIS A 453 20.64 -0.62 -18.86
CA HIS A 453 19.38 -0.81 -19.54
C HIS A 453 18.34 0.26 -19.15
N ALA A 454 18.32 0.71 -17.89
CA ALA A 454 17.48 1.82 -17.45
C ALA A 454 17.80 3.10 -18.20
N ALA A 455 19.08 3.46 -18.29
CA ALA A 455 19.50 4.62 -19.07
C ALA A 455 19.16 4.52 -20.58
N LEU A 456 19.15 3.30 -21.14
CA LEU A 456 18.68 3.09 -22.51
C LEU A 456 17.16 3.26 -22.65
N ALA A 457 16.38 2.73 -21.70
CA ALA A 457 14.92 2.84 -21.69
C ALA A 457 14.49 4.31 -21.55
N GLU A 458 15.15 5.05 -20.67
CA GLU A 458 14.88 6.47 -20.43
C GLU A 458 15.22 7.36 -21.65
N HIS A 459 16.32 7.09 -22.36
CA HIS A 459 16.85 7.98 -23.39
C HIS A 459 16.63 7.50 -24.84
N GLN A 460 15.96 6.41 -25.05
CA GLN A 460 15.69 5.90 -26.39
C GLN A 460 14.19 5.68 -26.58
N ASN A 461 13.68 6.10 -27.71
CA ASN A 461 12.32 5.79 -28.18
C ASN A 461 12.22 4.29 -28.53
N ALA A 462 12.78 3.42 -27.68
CA ALA A 462 12.90 1.98 -27.87
C ALA A 462 11.95 1.24 -26.91
N LEU A 463 11.58 0.04 -27.32
CA LEU A 463 10.90 -0.92 -26.44
C LEU A 463 11.80 -1.21 -25.21
N PRO A 464 11.19 -1.56 -24.07
CA PRO A 464 11.96 -1.97 -22.89
C PRO A 464 13.00 -3.04 -23.24
N PRO A 465 14.15 -3.07 -22.57
CA PRO A 465 15.20 -4.05 -22.86
C PRO A 465 14.68 -5.47 -22.65
N GLU A 466 14.93 -6.37 -23.61
CA GLU A 466 14.61 -7.77 -23.46
C GLU A 466 15.60 -8.45 -22.52
N ALA A 467 15.09 -9.23 -21.55
CA ALA A 467 15.93 -9.99 -20.63
C ALA A 467 16.67 -11.12 -21.35
N ASP A 468 17.95 -11.32 -21.05
CA ASP A 468 18.74 -12.40 -21.67
C ASP A 468 18.37 -13.79 -21.14
N ASN A 469 17.97 -13.87 -19.88
CA ASN A 469 17.63 -15.11 -19.18
C ASN A 469 16.70 -14.82 -17.99
N ALA A 470 16.39 -15.84 -17.21
CA ALA A 470 15.89 -15.69 -15.85
C ALA A 470 16.43 -16.81 -14.96
N LEU A 471 16.55 -16.54 -13.67
CA LEU A 471 17.13 -17.43 -12.69
C LEU A 471 16.06 -17.91 -11.71
N ILE A 472 16.05 -19.17 -11.39
CA ILE A 472 15.24 -19.75 -10.33
C ILE A 472 16.16 -20.09 -9.16
N ASN A 473 15.94 -19.45 -8.02
CA ASN A 473 16.80 -19.49 -6.84
C ASN A 473 18.28 -19.22 -7.19
N GLY A 474 18.49 -18.19 -8.02
CA GLY A 474 19.80 -17.70 -8.39
C GLY A 474 20.55 -18.55 -9.42
N THR A 475 19.93 -19.51 -10.10
CA THR A 475 20.59 -20.31 -11.13
C THR A 475 19.69 -20.64 -12.32
N ASN A 476 20.28 -20.81 -13.49
CA ASN A 476 19.68 -21.40 -14.69
C ASN A 476 20.81 -21.88 -15.62
N THR A 477 20.47 -22.28 -16.85
CA THR A 477 21.40 -22.60 -17.91
C THR A 477 21.34 -21.56 -19.03
N SER A 478 22.46 -21.39 -19.72
CA SER A 478 22.58 -20.62 -20.95
C SER A 478 23.54 -21.33 -21.92
N PRO A 479 23.73 -20.84 -23.16
CA PRO A 479 24.77 -21.34 -24.04
C PRO A 479 26.20 -21.28 -23.44
N SER A 480 26.39 -20.40 -22.45
CA SER A 480 27.68 -20.24 -21.73
C SER A 480 27.88 -21.25 -20.58
N GLY A 481 26.86 -22.06 -20.26
CA GLY A 481 26.94 -23.07 -19.20
C GLY A 481 25.80 -22.95 -18.18
N GLY A 482 26.16 -22.94 -16.88
CA GLY A 482 25.21 -22.87 -15.79
C GLY A 482 24.64 -24.25 -15.38
N LYS A 483 23.62 -24.21 -14.52
CA LYS A 483 22.91 -25.40 -14.05
C LYS A 483 21.52 -25.05 -13.56
N HIS A 484 20.59 -25.99 -13.69
CA HIS A 484 19.28 -25.84 -13.06
C HIS A 484 19.36 -26.04 -11.54
N TYR A 485 18.54 -25.26 -10.82
CA TYR A 485 18.31 -25.50 -9.40
C TYR A 485 17.56 -26.82 -9.22
N VAL A 486 17.94 -27.61 -8.19
CA VAL A 486 17.32 -28.90 -7.88
C VAL A 486 16.66 -28.86 -6.51
N THR A 487 15.38 -29.15 -6.48
CA THR A 487 14.56 -29.30 -5.26
C THR A 487 14.22 -30.76 -5.05
N THR A 488 14.38 -31.29 -3.82
CA THR A 488 14.09 -32.68 -3.51
C THR A 488 12.69 -32.83 -2.92
N LEU A 489 11.88 -33.71 -3.54
CA LEU A 489 10.57 -34.12 -3.04
C LEU A 489 10.66 -35.47 -2.33
N THR A 490 9.97 -35.63 -1.22
CA THR A 490 9.79 -36.89 -0.50
C THR A 490 8.45 -37.50 -0.89
N ALA A 491 8.44 -38.70 -1.46
CA ALA A 491 7.22 -39.38 -1.93
C ALA A 491 6.14 -39.45 -0.84
N GLY A 492 4.91 -39.12 -1.20
CA GLY A 492 3.74 -39.11 -0.32
C GLY A 492 3.69 -37.95 0.68
N LYS A 493 4.66 -37.02 0.67
CA LYS A 493 4.72 -35.87 1.55
C LYS A 493 4.18 -34.60 0.89
N LYS A 494 3.65 -33.69 1.71
CA LYS A 494 3.25 -32.35 1.33
C LYS A 494 4.38 -31.37 1.61
N HIS A 495 4.75 -30.60 0.60
CA HIS A 495 5.89 -29.67 0.64
C HIS A 495 5.39 -28.25 0.45
N ARG A 496 5.73 -27.33 1.36
CA ARG A 496 5.49 -25.91 1.19
C ARG A 496 6.65 -25.30 0.41
N VAL A 497 6.34 -24.60 -0.67
CA VAL A 497 7.25 -23.75 -1.46
C VAL A 497 6.77 -22.31 -1.39
N ARG A 498 7.69 -21.36 -1.29
CA ARG A 498 7.43 -19.93 -1.20
C ARG A 498 7.89 -19.26 -2.48
N LEU A 499 6.98 -19.10 -3.43
CA LEU A 499 7.25 -18.51 -4.74
C LEU A 499 7.30 -17.00 -4.63
N MET A 500 8.27 -16.35 -5.28
CA MET A 500 8.36 -14.89 -5.34
C MET A 500 8.97 -14.45 -6.66
N ASN A 501 8.39 -13.43 -7.28
CA ASN A 501 8.96 -12.78 -8.44
C ASN A 501 9.76 -11.56 -7.97
N THR A 502 11.07 -11.63 -8.17
CA THR A 502 12.04 -10.60 -7.81
C THR A 502 12.66 -9.95 -9.06
N GLY A 503 11.97 -10.03 -10.18
CA GLY A 503 12.39 -9.49 -11.47
C GLY A 503 12.24 -7.97 -11.56
N VAL A 504 12.79 -7.42 -12.64
CA VAL A 504 12.72 -5.98 -12.96
C VAL A 504 11.69 -5.67 -14.06
N ASP A 505 11.39 -6.66 -14.95
CA ASP A 505 10.48 -6.47 -16.09
C ASP A 505 9.57 -7.68 -16.36
N ASN A 506 10.04 -8.91 -16.12
CA ASN A 506 9.29 -10.08 -16.53
C ASN A 506 8.26 -10.56 -15.49
N HIS A 507 7.03 -10.78 -15.92
CA HIS A 507 6.03 -11.52 -15.16
C HIS A 507 5.98 -12.97 -15.63
N PHE A 508 5.79 -13.90 -14.71
CA PHE A 508 5.86 -15.32 -15.00
C PHE A 508 4.53 -16.04 -14.78
N VAL A 509 4.24 -17.03 -15.61
CA VAL A 509 3.31 -18.09 -15.23
C VAL A 509 4.14 -19.30 -14.81
N VAL A 510 3.96 -19.73 -13.57
CA VAL A 510 4.70 -20.87 -13.02
C VAL A 510 3.85 -22.14 -12.99
N SER A 511 4.48 -23.29 -13.23
CA SER A 511 3.83 -24.60 -13.17
C SER A 511 4.85 -25.69 -12.78
N LEU A 512 4.36 -26.76 -12.17
CA LEU A 512 5.15 -27.98 -11.95
C LEU A 512 4.53 -29.12 -12.75
N ASP A 513 5.29 -29.69 -13.67
CA ASP A 513 4.82 -30.77 -14.54
C ASP A 513 4.21 -31.91 -13.73
N GLY A 514 3.01 -32.34 -14.11
CA GLY A 514 2.30 -33.45 -13.46
C GLY A 514 1.73 -33.17 -12.05
N HIS A 515 2.02 -32.04 -11.41
CA HIS A 515 1.56 -31.72 -10.05
C HIS A 515 0.62 -30.50 -10.04
N SER A 516 -0.29 -30.49 -9.08
CA SER A 516 -1.03 -29.29 -8.72
C SER A 516 -0.36 -28.57 -7.55
N MET A 517 -0.58 -27.25 -7.46
CA MET A 517 -0.13 -26.40 -6.38
C MET A 517 -1.36 -25.92 -5.58
N GLN A 518 -1.40 -26.17 -4.28
CA GLN A 518 -2.42 -25.64 -3.40
C GLN A 518 -1.95 -24.29 -2.84
N VAL A 519 -2.56 -23.20 -3.28
CA VAL A 519 -2.26 -21.84 -2.79
C VAL A 519 -2.81 -21.68 -1.39
N ILE A 520 -1.99 -21.19 -0.44
CA ILE A 520 -2.33 -21.02 0.98
C ILE A 520 -2.08 -19.59 1.51
N ALA A 521 -1.30 -18.79 0.79
CA ALA A 521 -1.10 -17.38 1.08
C ALA A 521 -0.76 -16.61 -0.21
N SER A 522 -1.11 -15.33 -0.25
CA SER A 522 -0.73 -14.37 -1.27
C SER A 522 -0.07 -13.19 -0.58
N ASP A 523 1.13 -12.83 -1.01
CA ASP A 523 1.98 -11.89 -0.35
C ASP A 523 2.15 -12.31 1.14
N PHE A 524 1.82 -11.55 2.13
CA PHE A 524 1.78 -12.05 3.52
C PHE A 524 0.41 -12.61 3.93
N VAL A 525 -0.65 -12.30 3.17
CA VAL A 525 -2.03 -12.57 3.58
C VAL A 525 -2.39 -14.05 3.41
N PRO A 526 -2.75 -14.77 4.48
CA PRO A 526 -3.29 -16.11 4.39
C PRO A 526 -4.60 -16.14 3.59
N VAL A 527 -4.75 -17.10 2.67
CA VAL A 527 -5.96 -17.26 1.87
C VAL A 527 -6.65 -18.60 2.15
N LYS A 528 -7.94 -18.69 1.86
CA LYS A 528 -8.68 -19.97 1.85
C LYS A 528 -8.03 -20.88 0.81
N PRO A 529 -7.59 -22.10 1.17
CA PRO A 529 -6.80 -22.95 0.27
C PRO A 529 -7.56 -23.34 -1.00
N PHE A 530 -6.92 -23.20 -2.16
CA PHE A 530 -7.44 -23.67 -3.44
C PHE A 530 -6.31 -24.23 -4.31
N ALA A 531 -6.62 -25.10 -5.26
CA ALA A 531 -5.64 -25.78 -6.09
C ALA A 531 -5.61 -25.19 -7.51
N VAL A 532 -4.41 -25.05 -8.05
CA VAL A 532 -4.14 -24.61 -9.42
C VAL A 532 -3.10 -25.52 -10.07
N THR A 533 -3.08 -25.57 -11.41
CA THR A 533 -2.04 -26.27 -12.18
C THR A 533 -0.98 -25.29 -12.70
N SER A 534 -1.35 -24.03 -12.82
CA SER A 534 -0.45 -22.92 -13.14
C SER A 534 -0.83 -21.70 -12.31
N LEU A 535 0.10 -20.80 -12.07
CA LEU A 535 -0.07 -19.64 -11.19
C LEU A 535 0.64 -18.43 -11.82
N PHE A 536 -0.11 -17.35 -12.07
CA PHE A 536 0.49 -16.09 -12.48
C PHE A 536 1.21 -15.44 -11.30
N LEU A 537 2.40 -14.92 -11.56
CA LEU A 537 3.30 -14.32 -10.58
C LEU A 537 3.84 -13.00 -11.14
N GLY A 538 3.19 -11.89 -10.84
CA GLY A 538 3.63 -10.54 -11.18
C GLY A 538 4.89 -10.13 -10.40
N ILE A 539 5.62 -9.15 -10.89
CA ILE A 539 6.80 -8.61 -10.20
C ILE A 539 6.38 -8.12 -8.80
N GLY A 540 7.17 -8.45 -7.78
CA GLY A 540 6.89 -8.15 -6.38
C GLY A 540 5.89 -9.10 -5.70
N GLN A 541 5.12 -9.88 -6.45
CA GLN A 541 4.12 -10.81 -5.89
C GLN A 541 4.77 -12.05 -5.30
N ARG A 542 4.15 -12.60 -4.25
CA ARG A 542 4.56 -13.83 -3.58
C ARG A 542 3.36 -14.74 -3.37
N TYR A 543 3.60 -16.03 -3.46
CA TYR A 543 2.61 -17.06 -3.11
C TYR A 543 3.25 -18.16 -2.32
N ASP A 544 2.58 -18.60 -1.25
CA ASP A 544 2.92 -19.84 -0.59
C ASP A 544 2.04 -20.96 -1.14
N VAL A 545 2.67 -22.01 -1.65
CA VAL A 545 1.97 -23.16 -2.23
C VAL A 545 2.38 -24.45 -1.57
N ILE A 546 1.43 -25.39 -1.49
CA ILE A 546 1.70 -26.77 -1.06
C ILE A 546 1.66 -27.68 -2.28
N ILE A 547 2.75 -28.41 -2.49
CA ILE A 547 2.89 -29.46 -3.50
C ILE A 547 2.80 -30.82 -2.79
N THR A 548 1.88 -31.67 -3.23
CA THR A 548 1.81 -33.06 -2.78
C THR A 548 2.65 -33.91 -3.71
N ALA A 549 3.66 -34.63 -3.17
CA ALA A 549 4.52 -35.52 -3.94
C ALA A 549 3.82 -36.88 -4.13
N ASP A 550 2.78 -36.90 -4.96
CA ASP A 550 1.90 -38.06 -5.22
C ASP A 550 2.08 -38.69 -6.61
N GLN A 551 3.04 -38.16 -7.37
CA GLN A 551 3.36 -38.70 -8.70
C GLN A 551 4.35 -39.87 -8.62
N SER A 552 4.56 -40.59 -9.74
CA SER A 552 5.60 -41.60 -9.85
C SER A 552 6.98 -41.01 -9.52
N PRO A 553 7.82 -41.68 -8.71
CA PRO A 553 9.15 -41.21 -8.45
C PRO A 553 9.94 -40.96 -9.75
N GLY A 554 10.60 -39.81 -9.83
CA GLY A 554 11.30 -39.29 -11.01
C GLY A 554 11.66 -37.81 -10.84
N ALA A 555 12.13 -37.20 -11.91
CA ALA A 555 12.40 -35.75 -11.97
C ALA A 555 11.37 -35.06 -12.84
N TYR A 556 10.93 -33.88 -12.42
CA TYR A 556 9.90 -33.07 -13.06
C TYR A 556 10.38 -31.64 -13.25
N TRP A 557 10.00 -31.01 -14.37
CA TRP A 557 10.27 -29.60 -14.59
C TRP A 557 9.32 -28.71 -13.80
N PHE A 558 9.90 -27.81 -13.02
CA PHE A 558 9.23 -26.58 -12.59
C PHE A 558 9.58 -25.50 -13.63
N ARG A 559 8.57 -24.86 -14.18
CA ARG A 559 8.67 -23.89 -15.26
C ARG A 559 8.27 -22.52 -14.79
N ALA A 560 8.93 -21.50 -15.32
CA ALA A 560 8.54 -20.11 -15.20
C ALA A 560 8.54 -19.51 -16.62
N ASP A 561 7.38 -19.41 -17.21
CA ASP A 561 7.23 -18.98 -18.60
C ASP A 561 6.78 -17.51 -18.64
N VAL A 562 7.52 -16.67 -19.37
CA VAL A 562 7.14 -15.28 -19.62
C VAL A 562 6.01 -15.24 -20.64
N GLN A 563 4.98 -14.43 -20.39
CA GLN A 563 3.80 -14.32 -21.23
C GLN A 563 3.90 -13.10 -22.16
N ASP A 564 4.91 -13.10 -23.03
CA ASP A 564 5.20 -12.04 -24.00
C ASP A 564 4.01 -11.66 -24.87
N SER A 565 3.22 -12.63 -25.34
CA SER A 565 1.99 -12.39 -26.10
C SER A 565 0.88 -11.68 -25.28
N ALA A 566 0.99 -11.63 -23.96
CA ALA A 566 0.05 -10.95 -23.06
C ALA A 566 0.62 -9.64 -22.47
N GLY A 567 1.80 -9.20 -22.92
CA GLY A 567 2.43 -7.97 -22.45
C GLY A 567 3.17 -8.10 -21.12
N CYS A 568 3.62 -9.31 -20.77
CA CYS A 568 4.32 -9.61 -19.51
C CYS A 568 5.85 -9.43 -19.58
N GLY A 569 6.37 -8.63 -20.48
CA GLY A 569 7.80 -8.51 -20.77
C GLY A 569 8.27 -9.52 -21.83
N THR A 570 9.55 -9.44 -22.20
CA THR A 570 10.19 -10.31 -23.18
C THR A 570 11.47 -10.94 -22.63
N ASN A 571 11.81 -12.16 -23.11
CA ASN A 571 12.98 -12.88 -22.58
C ASN A 571 13.54 -13.83 -23.65
N PHE A 572 14.83 -13.66 -23.98
CA PHE A 572 15.51 -14.48 -25.01
C PHE A 572 15.56 -15.98 -24.68
N ASN A 573 15.54 -16.34 -23.36
CA ASN A 573 15.54 -17.72 -22.92
C ASN A 573 14.15 -18.24 -22.54
N ASN A 574 13.07 -17.54 -22.94
CA ASN A 574 11.70 -17.95 -22.65
C ASN A 574 11.44 -19.40 -23.10
N GLY A 575 10.72 -20.18 -22.28
CA GLY A 575 10.52 -21.61 -22.45
C GLY A 575 11.66 -22.49 -21.96
N ASN A 576 12.82 -21.93 -21.53
CA ASN A 576 13.93 -22.63 -20.89
C ASN A 576 14.23 -22.13 -19.46
N ILE A 577 13.39 -21.27 -18.91
CA ILE A 577 13.48 -20.82 -17.51
C ILE A 577 12.89 -21.95 -16.64
N ARG A 578 13.76 -22.79 -16.06
CA ARG A 578 13.36 -24.06 -15.44
C ARG A 578 14.19 -24.39 -14.21
N SER A 579 13.57 -25.16 -13.29
CA SER A 579 14.26 -25.86 -12.23
C SER A 579 13.77 -27.31 -12.15
N ILE A 580 14.49 -28.16 -11.43
CA ILE A 580 14.19 -29.57 -11.32
C ILE A 580 13.60 -29.85 -9.95
N PHE A 581 12.38 -30.40 -9.91
CA PHE A 581 11.76 -30.96 -8.73
C PHE A 581 11.87 -32.52 -8.84
N ALA A 582 12.77 -33.08 -8.06
CA ALA A 582 13.08 -34.51 -8.16
C ALA A 582 12.72 -35.25 -6.89
N TYR A 583 12.08 -36.37 -7.02
CA TYR A 583 11.89 -37.30 -5.90
C TYR A 583 13.24 -37.80 -5.35
N ALA A 584 13.29 -38.07 -4.05
CA ALA A 584 14.48 -38.57 -3.41
C ALA A 584 15.01 -39.81 -4.13
N GLY A 585 16.28 -39.78 -4.52
CA GLY A 585 16.93 -40.81 -5.35
C GLY A 585 16.97 -40.47 -6.85
N HIS A 586 16.30 -39.46 -7.33
CA HIS A 586 16.21 -39.05 -8.74
C HIS A 586 16.82 -37.65 -9.03
N THR A 587 17.56 -37.07 -8.08
CA THR A 587 18.07 -35.70 -8.13
C THR A 587 19.13 -35.44 -9.20
N THR A 588 19.65 -36.47 -9.83
CA THR A 588 20.64 -36.39 -10.93
C THR A 588 20.02 -36.63 -12.30
N GLU A 589 18.71 -36.86 -12.35
CA GLU A 589 18.01 -37.16 -13.60
C GLU A 589 17.60 -35.86 -14.29
N THR A 590 17.67 -35.85 -15.61
CA THR A 590 17.07 -34.79 -16.43
C THR A 590 15.59 -35.09 -16.63
N PRO A 591 14.68 -34.19 -16.27
CA PRO A 591 13.25 -34.42 -16.46
C PRO A 591 12.86 -34.62 -17.92
N ILE A 592 11.97 -35.62 -18.14
CA ILE A 592 11.31 -35.87 -19.43
C ILE A 592 9.81 -35.55 -19.38
N SER A 593 9.38 -34.89 -18.31
CA SER A 593 7.98 -34.50 -18.08
C SER A 593 7.49 -33.49 -19.10
N THR A 594 6.17 -33.49 -19.34
CA THR A 594 5.51 -32.63 -20.32
C THR A 594 4.86 -31.42 -19.60
N ALA A 595 5.00 -30.23 -20.19
CA ALA A 595 4.38 -29.01 -19.69
C ALA A 595 2.85 -29.15 -19.59
N GLN A 596 2.29 -28.56 -18.56
CA GLN A 596 0.86 -28.40 -18.43
C GLN A 596 0.38 -27.26 -19.37
N SER A 597 -0.83 -27.39 -19.90
CA SER A 597 -1.44 -26.32 -20.68
C SER A 597 -2.14 -25.32 -19.76
N TYR A 598 -2.02 -24.04 -20.08
CA TYR A 598 -2.74 -22.95 -19.42
C TYR A 598 -3.09 -21.85 -20.45
N THR A 599 -3.98 -20.96 -20.09
CA THR A 599 -4.30 -19.78 -20.91
C THR A 599 -3.29 -18.67 -20.59
N PRO A 600 -2.60 -18.11 -21.59
CA PRO A 600 -1.72 -16.96 -21.37
C PRO A 600 -2.45 -15.81 -20.68
N THR A 601 -1.82 -15.20 -19.70
CA THR A 601 -2.38 -14.07 -18.95
C THR A 601 -1.27 -13.19 -18.41
N CYS A 602 -1.55 -11.89 -18.28
CA CYS A 602 -0.75 -10.93 -17.53
C CYS A 602 -1.62 -10.20 -16.50
N GLY A 603 -2.49 -10.90 -15.84
CA GLY A 603 -3.37 -10.39 -14.81
C GLY A 603 -3.34 -11.25 -13.55
N ASP A 604 -3.75 -10.68 -12.44
CA ASP A 604 -3.72 -11.32 -11.14
C ASP A 604 -4.42 -12.67 -11.10
N GLN A 605 -3.86 -13.57 -10.29
CA GLN A 605 -4.49 -14.86 -9.99
C GLN A 605 -5.86 -14.61 -9.34
N THR A 606 -6.88 -15.25 -9.85
CA THR A 606 -8.24 -15.24 -9.27
C THR A 606 -8.39 -16.25 -8.13
N GLY A 607 -9.43 -16.07 -7.30
CA GLY A 607 -9.72 -17.00 -6.19
C GLY A 607 -8.94 -16.74 -4.90
N LEU A 608 -8.23 -15.64 -4.81
CA LEU A 608 -7.49 -15.20 -3.61
C LEU A 608 -8.46 -14.63 -2.58
N VAL A 609 -9.15 -15.49 -1.85
CA VAL A 609 -10.08 -15.11 -0.78
C VAL A 609 -9.32 -15.10 0.55
N PRO A 610 -9.15 -13.95 1.22
CA PRO A 610 -8.51 -13.88 2.52
C PRO A 610 -9.13 -14.85 3.53
N TYR A 611 -8.30 -15.44 4.39
CA TYR A 611 -8.76 -16.37 5.42
C TYR A 611 -9.61 -15.65 6.47
N TRP A 612 -9.19 -14.46 6.86
CA TRP A 612 -9.97 -13.57 7.73
C TRP A 612 -11.02 -12.85 6.90
N ASN A 613 -12.26 -12.88 7.38
CA ASN A 613 -13.31 -12.13 6.72
C ASN A 613 -13.12 -10.64 6.99
N SER A 614 -12.98 -9.87 5.93
CA SER A 614 -12.84 -8.42 5.99
C SER A 614 -14.00 -7.76 5.23
N PHE A 615 -14.49 -6.67 5.74
CA PHE A 615 -15.50 -5.85 5.10
C PHE A 615 -14.93 -4.46 4.83
N VAL A 616 -14.91 -4.07 3.58
CA VAL A 616 -14.57 -2.71 3.18
C VAL A 616 -15.86 -1.90 3.09
N PRO A 617 -16.04 -0.82 3.85
CA PRO A 617 -17.24 0.00 3.74
C PRO A 617 -17.45 0.45 2.29
N GLN A 618 -18.66 0.31 1.76
CA GLN A 618 -18.95 0.71 0.39
C GLN A 618 -18.71 2.22 0.23
N GLY A 619 -17.74 2.58 -0.61
CA GLY A 619 -17.49 3.96 -0.97
C GLY A 619 -18.72 4.58 -1.59
N GLN A 620 -19.10 5.78 -1.18
CA GLN A 620 -20.16 6.51 -1.85
C GLN A 620 -19.65 6.96 -3.24
N THR A 621 -20.56 7.07 -4.21
CA THR A 621 -20.24 7.62 -5.53
C THR A 621 -19.53 8.97 -5.37
N GLY A 622 -18.25 9.06 -5.80
CA GLY A 622 -17.41 10.24 -5.62
C GLY A 622 -16.40 10.17 -4.45
N THR A 623 -16.30 9.03 -3.76
CA THR A 623 -15.25 8.83 -2.72
C THR A 623 -13.94 8.28 -3.28
N PHE A 624 -13.93 7.77 -4.51
CA PHE A 624 -12.71 7.31 -5.17
C PHE A 624 -11.87 8.50 -5.66
N THR A 625 -10.60 8.50 -5.32
CA THR A 625 -9.62 9.41 -5.92
C THR A 625 -8.97 8.71 -7.11
N GLU A 626 -9.00 9.36 -8.27
CA GLU A 626 -8.45 8.82 -9.51
C GLU A 626 -6.99 9.24 -9.66
N LEU A 627 -6.13 8.26 -9.95
CA LEU A 627 -4.73 8.41 -10.30
C LEU A 627 -4.56 7.93 -11.74
N THR A 628 -4.36 8.86 -12.66
CA THR A 628 -4.26 8.57 -14.08
C THR A 628 -2.81 8.45 -14.48
N THR A 629 -2.43 7.29 -15.02
CA THR A 629 -1.06 7.04 -15.50
C THR A 629 -0.94 7.41 -16.99
N ALA A 630 0.19 7.94 -17.38
CA ALA A 630 0.51 8.25 -18.77
C ALA A 630 2.02 8.21 -19.00
N GLN A 631 2.44 7.72 -20.16
CA GLN A 631 3.81 7.88 -20.63
C GLN A 631 3.93 9.20 -21.41
N LEU A 632 4.99 9.93 -21.17
CA LEU A 632 5.35 11.15 -21.89
C LEU A 632 6.75 10.99 -22.48
N GLN A 633 6.92 11.45 -23.74
CA GLN A 633 8.23 11.62 -24.37
C GLN A 633 8.52 13.11 -24.51
N GLN A 634 9.67 13.53 -24.02
CA GLN A 634 10.16 14.90 -24.15
C GLN A 634 11.38 14.93 -25.06
N THR A 635 11.38 15.84 -26.03
CA THR A 635 12.59 16.11 -26.81
C THR A 635 13.43 17.15 -26.08
N GLU A 636 14.62 16.78 -25.69
CA GLU A 636 15.56 17.64 -25.00
C GLU A 636 16.21 18.69 -25.96
N THR A 637 16.89 19.65 -25.39
CA THR A 637 17.50 20.75 -26.14
C THR A 637 18.63 20.31 -27.10
N ASP A 638 19.25 19.17 -26.84
CA ASP A 638 20.27 18.53 -27.67
C ASP A 638 19.69 17.60 -28.74
N GLY A 639 18.34 17.42 -28.75
CA GLY A 639 17.63 16.56 -29.67
C GLY A 639 17.47 15.11 -29.21
N SER A 640 17.97 14.75 -28.02
CA SER A 640 17.69 13.45 -27.40
C SER A 640 16.23 13.38 -26.95
N ILE A 641 15.73 12.16 -26.74
CA ILE A 641 14.39 11.92 -26.21
C ILE A 641 14.53 11.34 -24.81
N THR A 642 13.81 11.92 -23.87
CA THR A 642 13.64 11.37 -22.53
C THR A 642 12.20 10.87 -22.35
N VAL A 643 12.07 9.68 -21.77
CA VAL A 643 10.78 9.04 -21.49
C VAL A 643 10.46 9.23 -20.01
N TYR A 644 9.24 9.60 -19.71
CA TYR A 644 8.72 9.74 -18.35
C TYR A 644 7.40 9.00 -18.21
N TRP A 645 7.23 8.33 -17.09
CA TRP A 645 5.91 7.90 -16.65
C TRP A 645 5.36 8.89 -15.62
N GLN A 646 4.10 9.25 -15.79
CA GLN A 646 3.45 10.27 -14.98
C GLN A 646 2.22 9.72 -14.29
N ILE A 647 1.94 10.24 -13.10
CA ILE A 647 0.63 10.13 -12.44
C ILE A 647 0.04 11.53 -12.35
N ASN A 648 -1.17 11.69 -12.88
CA ASN A 648 -1.88 12.99 -12.94
C ASN A 648 -1.05 14.13 -13.58
N GLY A 649 -0.21 13.79 -14.55
CA GLY A 649 0.62 14.76 -15.30
C GLY A 649 1.91 15.19 -14.58
N SER A 650 2.38 14.42 -13.60
CA SER A 650 3.65 14.62 -12.93
C SER A 650 4.42 13.31 -12.84
N ALA A 651 5.64 13.26 -13.36
CA ALA A 651 6.59 12.19 -13.07
C ALA A 651 7.18 12.45 -11.68
N MET A 652 7.25 11.42 -10.86
CA MET A 652 7.88 11.54 -9.54
C MET A 652 9.39 11.67 -9.69
N SER A 653 9.99 12.54 -8.89
CA SER A 653 11.43 12.61 -8.68
C SER A 653 11.69 12.98 -7.22
N VAL A 654 12.56 12.22 -6.55
CA VAL A 654 12.91 12.45 -5.15
C VAL A 654 14.26 13.15 -5.05
N ASP A 655 14.46 13.93 -4.00
CA ASP A 655 15.74 14.51 -3.63
C ASP A 655 16.41 13.60 -2.59
N TRP A 656 17.48 12.91 -2.99
CA TRP A 656 18.24 12.04 -2.08
C TRP A 656 18.88 12.77 -0.90
N GLN A 657 19.08 14.10 -1.01
CA GLN A 657 19.64 14.92 0.06
C GLN A 657 18.56 15.44 1.03
N GLN A 658 17.26 15.44 0.59
CA GLN A 658 16.18 15.99 1.38
C GLN A 658 14.94 15.08 1.36
N PRO A 659 14.97 13.92 2.03
CA PRO A 659 13.86 12.99 2.08
C PRO A 659 12.57 13.62 2.66
N THR A 660 11.42 13.07 2.29
CA THR A 660 10.10 13.53 2.78
C THR A 660 10.04 13.54 4.32
N LEU A 661 10.66 12.57 5.00
CA LEU A 661 10.72 12.57 6.48
C LEU A 661 11.55 13.72 7.06
N GLU A 662 12.49 14.31 6.32
CA GLU A 662 13.18 15.53 6.77
C GLU A 662 12.24 16.74 6.79
N TYR A 663 11.36 16.87 5.80
CA TYR A 663 10.32 17.91 5.81
C TYR A 663 9.39 17.74 7.03
N VAL A 664 8.96 16.50 7.30
CA VAL A 664 8.13 16.20 8.48
C VAL A 664 8.87 16.52 9.78
N ARG A 665 10.14 16.07 9.91
CA ARG A 665 10.98 16.29 11.10
C ARG A 665 11.19 17.77 11.42
N THR A 666 11.35 18.59 10.38
CA THR A 666 11.56 20.04 10.50
C THR A 666 10.27 20.85 10.49
N SER A 667 9.11 20.18 10.41
CA SER A 667 7.79 20.80 10.26
C SER A 667 7.71 21.75 9.03
N ASN A 668 8.46 21.43 7.99
CA ASN A 668 8.41 22.13 6.71
C ASN A 668 7.32 21.52 5.84
N THR A 669 6.31 22.26 5.50
CA THR A 669 5.17 21.81 4.68
C THR A 669 5.30 22.18 3.20
N ASN A 670 6.42 22.76 2.78
CA ASN A 670 6.67 23.15 1.40
C ASN A 670 7.32 21.98 0.64
N TYR A 671 6.55 20.92 0.45
CA TYR A 671 7.03 19.75 -0.31
C TYR A 671 7.25 20.11 -1.77
N PRO A 672 8.32 19.55 -2.41
CA PRO A 672 8.53 19.69 -3.85
C PRO A 672 7.34 19.13 -4.64
N LYS A 673 7.05 19.76 -5.77
CA LYS A 673 5.89 19.36 -6.58
C LYS A 673 6.09 17.99 -7.22
N ASP A 674 7.31 17.70 -7.62
CA ASP A 674 7.76 16.45 -8.23
C ASP A 674 7.89 15.28 -7.22
N ALA A 675 7.81 15.57 -5.94
CA ALA A 675 7.65 14.52 -4.93
C ALA A 675 6.32 13.75 -5.05
N ASN A 676 5.37 14.20 -5.86
CA ASN A 676 4.03 13.61 -6.06
C ASN A 676 3.33 13.24 -4.74
N LEU A 677 3.46 14.13 -3.73
CA LEU A 677 3.00 13.84 -2.37
C LEU A 677 1.50 14.10 -2.22
N ILE A 678 0.80 13.09 -1.73
CA ILE A 678 -0.63 13.12 -1.42
C ILE A 678 -0.80 13.03 0.09
N GLN A 679 -1.34 14.06 0.71
CA GLN A 679 -1.64 14.04 2.14
C GLN A 679 -2.91 13.24 2.40
N LEU A 680 -2.81 12.21 3.24
CA LEU A 680 -3.96 11.40 3.64
C LEU A 680 -4.62 11.97 4.90
N PRO A 681 -5.92 11.66 5.11
CA PRO A 681 -6.61 12.04 6.33
C PRO A 681 -5.95 11.41 7.57
N THR A 682 -6.33 11.91 8.74
CA THR A 682 -5.89 11.38 10.02
C THR A 682 -6.22 9.90 10.19
N GLU A 683 -5.45 9.22 11.04
CA GLU A 683 -5.52 7.79 11.38
C GLU A 683 -6.96 7.22 11.52
N GLY A 684 -7.14 5.99 11.10
CA GLY A 684 -8.41 5.25 11.20
C GLY A 684 -9.44 5.57 10.10
N ARG A 685 -9.03 6.09 8.96
CA ARG A 685 -9.91 6.41 7.83
C ARG A 685 -9.70 5.48 6.65
N TRP A 686 -10.78 4.99 6.08
CA TRP A 686 -10.73 4.33 4.80
C TRP A 686 -10.43 5.32 3.69
N THR A 687 -9.54 4.95 2.78
CA THR A 687 -9.24 5.67 1.55
C THR A 687 -9.49 4.77 0.35
N TYR A 688 -9.95 5.36 -0.76
CA TYR A 688 -10.37 4.64 -1.96
C TYR A 688 -9.69 5.25 -3.17
N TRP A 689 -9.06 4.41 -3.97
CA TRP A 689 -8.22 4.82 -5.09
C TRP A 689 -8.58 4.06 -6.35
N VAL A 690 -8.54 4.73 -7.47
CA VAL A 690 -8.56 4.11 -8.79
C VAL A 690 -7.31 4.55 -9.52
N ILE A 691 -6.45 3.59 -9.80
CA ILE A 691 -5.32 3.80 -10.70
C ILE A 691 -5.81 3.38 -12.08
N GLN A 692 -5.67 4.24 -13.09
CA GLN A 692 -6.10 3.91 -14.46
C GLN A 692 -5.08 4.33 -15.50
N GLU A 693 -4.91 3.49 -16.49
CA GLU A 693 -4.17 3.78 -17.69
C GLU A 693 -5.12 4.36 -18.74
N VAL A 694 -4.86 5.59 -19.20
CA VAL A 694 -5.73 6.25 -20.18
C VAL A 694 -5.43 5.77 -21.59
N ALA A 695 -6.38 5.07 -22.20
CA ALA A 695 -6.31 4.69 -23.59
C ALA A 695 -6.21 5.90 -24.51
N GLY A 696 -5.34 5.84 -25.54
CA GLY A 696 -5.25 6.85 -26.59
C GLY A 696 -4.22 7.96 -26.36
N ASN A 697 -3.39 7.89 -25.31
CA ASN A 697 -2.17 8.67 -25.26
C ASN A 697 -1.27 8.18 -26.41
N PRO A 698 -0.81 9.04 -27.36
CA PRO A 698 -0.02 8.62 -28.50
C PRO A 698 1.34 8.00 -28.14
N TYR A 699 1.76 8.15 -26.90
CA TYR A 699 3.02 7.59 -26.35
C TYR A 699 2.77 6.45 -25.36
N ASN A 700 1.51 6.03 -25.17
CA ASN A 700 1.18 5.01 -24.19
C ASN A 700 1.57 3.63 -24.75
N VAL A 701 2.64 3.07 -24.25
CA VAL A 701 2.91 1.64 -24.39
C VAL A 701 1.92 0.93 -23.51
N ALA A 702 0.92 0.31 -24.10
CA ALA A 702 -0.15 -0.37 -23.41
C ALA A 702 0.36 -1.67 -22.78
N VAL A 703 0.85 -1.61 -21.55
CA VAL A 703 1.35 -2.75 -20.77
C VAL A 703 0.68 -2.79 -19.41
N PRO A 704 0.49 -3.96 -18.80
CA PRO A 704 -0.03 -4.05 -17.46
C PRO A 704 1.05 -3.61 -16.43
N HIS A 705 0.61 -3.01 -15.32
CA HIS A 705 1.51 -2.49 -14.30
C HIS A 705 1.29 -3.18 -12.95
N PRO A 706 2.31 -3.79 -12.33
CA PRO A 706 2.25 -4.28 -10.94
C PRO A 706 2.36 -3.08 -9.99
N ILE A 707 1.25 -2.67 -9.40
CA ILE A 707 1.17 -1.55 -8.46
C ILE A 707 1.43 -2.04 -7.05
N HIS A 708 2.51 -1.55 -6.44
CA HIS A 708 2.93 -1.83 -5.07
C HIS A 708 2.70 -0.65 -4.15
N LEU A 709 2.27 -0.91 -2.92
CA LEU A 709 2.12 0.07 -1.86
C LEU A 709 2.97 -0.33 -0.64
N HIS A 710 3.83 0.57 -0.19
CA HIS A 710 4.62 0.42 1.03
C HIS A 710 3.76 0.58 2.28
N GLY A 711 4.16 -0.06 3.36
CA GLY A 711 3.56 0.11 4.68
C GLY A 711 2.16 -0.45 4.88
N HIS A 712 1.52 -0.95 3.83
CA HIS A 712 0.15 -1.46 3.82
C HIS A 712 0.00 -2.67 2.90
N ASP A 713 -0.91 -3.54 3.24
CA ASP A 713 -1.55 -4.48 2.33
C ASP A 713 -2.97 -3.96 2.07
N PHE A 714 -3.26 -3.63 0.83
CA PHE A 714 -4.52 -3.02 0.42
C PHE A 714 -5.55 -4.06 -0.03
N TYR A 715 -6.80 -3.65 -0.04
CA TYR A 715 -7.93 -4.43 -0.53
C TYR A 715 -8.16 -4.14 -2.01
N VAL A 716 -8.06 -5.16 -2.87
CA VAL A 716 -8.37 -5.08 -4.30
C VAL A 716 -9.87 -5.21 -4.48
N LEU A 717 -10.54 -4.09 -4.75
CA LEU A 717 -11.99 -4.05 -4.89
C LEU A 717 -12.45 -4.51 -6.28
N GLY A 718 -11.60 -4.34 -7.29
CA GLY A 718 -11.86 -4.79 -8.64
C GLY A 718 -10.90 -4.22 -9.67
N THR A 719 -10.97 -4.78 -10.87
CA THR A 719 -10.21 -4.31 -12.05
C THR A 719 -11.15 -4.28 -13.26
N GLY A 720 -10.80 -3.48 -14.25
CA GLY A 720 -11.52 -3.43 -15.52
C GLY A 720 -10.58 -3.09 -16.68
N THR A 721 -10.99 -3.41 -17.90
CA THR A 721 -10.23 -3.21 -19.15
C THR A 721 -10.81 -2.08 -20.02
N THR A 722 -11.60 -1.21 -19.41
CA THR A 722 -12.20 -0.02 -20.03
C THR A 722 -11.88 1.21 -19.18
N THR A 723 -12.17 2.41 -19.68
CA THR A 723 -12.05 3.62 -18.86
C THR A 723 -12.98 3.55 -17.65
N TRP A 724 -12.46 3.88 -16.45
CA TRP A 724 -13.23 3.96 -15.22
C TRP A 724 -14.33 5.00 -15.28
N THR A 725 -15.48 4.65 -14.75
CA THR A 725 -16.60 5.57 -14.52
C THR A 725 -17.11 5.42 -13.07
N ALA A 726 -17.75 6.45 -12.53
CA ALA A 726 -18.34 6.37 -11.19
C ALA A 726 -19.40 5.24 -11.05
N ALA A 727 -19.96 4.72 -12.15
CA ALA A 727 -20.90 3.60 -12.13
C ALA A 727 -20.21 2.26 -11.81
N ASP A 728 -18.92 2.12 -12.11
CA ASP A 728 -18.15 0.90 -11.87
C ASP A 728 -18.01 0.62 -10.36
N ALA A 729 -18.06 1.66 -9.52
CA ALA A 729 -18.05 1.52 -8.06
C ALA A 729 -19.18 0.63 -7.53
N ASN A 730 -20.32 0.51 -8.24
CA ASN A 730 -21.43 -0.35 -7.84
C ASN A 730 -21.18 -1.85 -8.09
N ASN A 731 -20.17 -2.18 -8.90
CA ASN A 731 -19.84 -3.55 -9.29
C ASN A 731 -18.59 -4.09 -8.57
N LEU A 732 -17.98 -3.29 -7.69
CA LEU A 732 -16.80 -3.69 -6.94
C LEU A 732 -17.14 -4.68 -5.81
N ASN A 733 -16.15 -5.48 -5.44
CA ASN A 733 -16.26 -6.41 -4.31
C ASN A 733 -15.85 -5.71 -3.01
N TYR A 734 -16.80 -5.50 -2.11
CA TYR A 734 -16.57 -4.92 -0.77
C TYR A 734 -16.64 -5.96 0.35
N ASP A 735 -17.09 -7.20 0.03
CA ASP A 735 -17.19 -8.29 0.99
C ASP A 735 -16.03 -9.26 0.82
N ASN A 736 -15.14 -9.27 1.78
CA ASN A 736 -13.92 -10.07 1.82
C ASN A 736 -13.13 -10.04 0.48
N PRO A 737 -12.79 -8.83 -0.03
CA PRO A 737 -12.04 -8.71 -1.27
C PRO A 737 -10.62 -9.26 -1.12
N THR A 738 -9.96 -9.55 -2.23
CA THR A 738 -8.54 -9.90 -2.23
C THR A 738 -7.73 -8.83 -1.51
N ARG A 739 -6.80 -9.24 -0.65
CA ARG A 739 -5.92 -8.37 0.12
C ARG A 739 -4.47 -8.74 -0.18
N ARG A 740 -3.65 -7.75 -0.53
CA ARG A 740 -2.26 -7.93 -0.91
C ARG A 740 -1.51 -6.60 -1.00
N ASP A 741 -0.19 -6.62 -1.19
CA ASP A 741 0.62 -5.39 -1.33
C ASP A 741 1.05 -5.09 -2.78
N VAL A 742 0.85 -6.02 -3.73
CA VAL A 742 1.08 -5.81 -5.17
C VAL A 742 -0.09 -6.33 -5.99
N ALA A 743 -0.73 -5.49 -6.80
CA ALA A 743 -1.82 -5.88 -7.70
C ALA A 743 -1.60 -5.35 -9.12
N MET A 744 -2.07 -6.13 -10.11
CA MET A 744 -1.92 -5.76 -11.52
C MET A 744 -2.96 -4.72 -11.94
N LEU A 745 -2.51 -3.56 -12.42
CA LEU A 745 -3.30 -2.63 -13.22
C LEU A 745 -3.37 -3.20 -14.65
N PRO A 746 -4.55 -3.55 -15.18
CA PRO A 746 -4.66 -4.07 -16.53
C PRO A 746 -4.31 -3.03 -17.59
N THR A 747 -3.76 -3.48 -18.69
CA THR A 747 -3.50 -2.68 -19.88
C THR A 747 -4.75 -1.90 -20.32
N ASN A 748 -4.63 -0.59 -20.56
CA ASN A 748 -5.72 0.32 -20.93
C ASN A 748 -6.93 0.23 -19.98
N GLY A 749 -6.70 -0.12 -18.73
CA GLY A 749 -7.74 -0.40 -17.77
C GLY A 749 -7.59 0.33 -16.46
N TRP A 750 -8.23 -0.19 -15.44
CA TRP A 750 -8.18 0.38 -14.09
C TRP A 750 -8.08 -0.71 -13.01
N LEU A 751 -7.49 -0.29 -11.90
CA LEU A 751 -7.39 -1.03 -10.64
C LEU A 751 -8.03 -0.17 -9.54
N ALA A 752 -9.10 -0.68 -8.91
CA ALA A 752 -9.72 -0.04 -7.75
C ALA A 752 -9.25 -0.72 -6.45
N LEU A 753 -8.72 0.06 -5.54
CA LEU A 753 -8.21 -0.42 -4.25
C LEU A 753 -8.65 0.46 -3.08
N ALA A 754 -8.59 -0.08 -1.87
CA ALA A 754 -8.83 0.64 -0.63
C ALA A 754 -7.87 0.19 0.47
N PHE A 755 -7.54 1.08 1.38
CA PHE A 755 -6.81 0.78 2.60
C PHE A 755 -7.19 1.74 3.72
N VAL A 756 -6.86 1.37 4.96
CA VAL A 756 -7.10 2.19 6.15
C VAL A 756 -5.83 2.98 6.47
N THR A 757 -5.99 4.25 6.84
CA THR A 757 -4.88 5.04 7.38
C THR A 757 -4.63 4.64 8.83
N ASP A 758 -3.86 3.59 9.06
CA ASP A 758 -3.56 3.01 10.36
C ASP A 758 -2.06 2.92 10.67
N ASN A 759 -1.24 3.48 9.78
CA ASN A 759 0.22 3.40 9.87
C ASN A 759 0.87 4.75 9.51
N PRO A 760 0.97 5.70 10.45
CA PRO A 760 1.54 7.03 10.20
C PRO A 760 2.92 6.97 9.54
N GLY A 761 3.09 7.64 8.39
CA GLY A 761 4.34 7.61 7.64
C GLY A 761 4.28 8.28 6.28
N ALA A 762 5.42 8.34 5.61
CA ALA A 762 5.52 8.63 4.19
C ALA A 762 5.68 7.30 3.44
N TRP A 763 4.66 6.89 2.67
CA TRP A 763 4.57 5.59 2.04
C TRP A 763 4.55 5.72 0.52
N LEU A 764 5.46 5.03 -0.15
CA LEU A 764 5.54 5.02 -1.60
C LEU A 764 4.46 4.09 -2.18
N MET A 765 3.79 4.51 -3.26
CA MET A 765 3.03 3.64 -4.15
C MET A 765 3.58 3.82 -5.57
N HIS A 766 4.02 2.74 -6.19
CA HIS A 766 4.68 2.79 -7.49
C HIS A 766 4.41 1.55 -8.34
N CYS A 767 4.66 1.67 -9.64
CA CYS A 767 4.78 0.51 -10.52
C CYS A 767 6.06 -0.24 -10.20
N HIS A 768 5.99 -1.57 -10.07
CA HIS A 768 7.16 -2.39 -9.72
C HIS A 768 7.96 -2.86 -10.95
N ILE A 769 7.61 -2.44 -12.17
CA ILE A 769 8.52 -2.52 -13.33
C ILE A 769 9.61 -1.47 -13.12
N ALA A 770 10.88 -1.89 -13.06
CA ALA A 770 11.98 -1.02 -12.68
C ALA A 770 12.12 0.21 -13.60
N TRP A 771 11.96 0.01 -14.91
CA TRP A 771 12.01 1.11 -15.89
C TRP A 771 10.95 2.17 -15.62
N HIS A 772 9.73 1.75 -15.30
CA HIS A 772 8.62 2.66 -15.01
C HIS A 772 8.80 3.40 -13.68
N ALA A 773 9.36 2.75 -12.67
CA ALA A 773 9.70 3.38 -11.41
C ALA A 773 10.81 4.43 -11.62
N ASP A 774 11.90 4.07 -12.31
CA ASP A 774 13.01 4.98 -12.67
C ASP A 774 12.51 6.20 -13.48
N GLU A 775 11.51 6.00 -14.35
CA GLU A 775 10.91 7.05 -15.18
C GLU A 775 9.79 7.84 -14.44
N GLY A 776 9.51 7.55 -13.17
CA GLY A 776 8.67 8.35 -12.27
C GLY A 776 7.22 7.90 -12.10
N LEU A 777 6.85 6.62 -12.39
CA LEU A 777 5.49 6.09 -12.17
C LEU A 777 5.24 5.81 -10.69
N ALA A 778 5.16 6.86 -9.90
CA ALA A 778 4.98 6.77 -8.44
C ALA A 778 4.27 7.99 -7.84
N VAL A 779 3.71 7.79 -6.64
CA VAL A 779 3.22 8.81 -5.72
C VAL A 779 3.66 8.48 -4.29
N GLN A 780 3.68 9.47 -3.41
CA GLN A 780 3.87 9.28 -1.98
C GLN A 780 2.57 9.58 -1.23
N PHE A 781 2.16 8.70 -0.34
CA PHE A 781 1.13 8.98 0.65
C PHE A 781 1.76 9.45 1.96
N LEU A 782 1.48 10.69 2.34
CA LEU A 782 1.86 11.20 3.66
C LEU A 782 0.70 11.01 4.61
N GLU A 783 0.77 9.97 5.41
CA GLU A 783 -0.27 9.56 6.34
C GLU A 783 -0.02 10.13 7.72
N SER A 784 -1.05 10.80 8.29
CA SER A 784 -1.05 11.29 9.67
C SER A 784 0.22 12.07 10.06
N ALA A 785 0.69 12.98 9.20
CA ALA A 785 1.97 13.68 9.30
C ALA A 785 2.26 14.27 10.68
N SER A 786 1.22 14.78 11.38
CA SER A 786 1.35 15.38 12.72
C SER A 786 1.73 14.37 13.82
N THR A 787 1.55 13.08 13.58
CA THR A 787 1.82 12.02 14.56
C THR A 787 3.09 11.23 14.26
N ILE A 788 3.70 11.37 13.08
CA ILE A 788 4.89 10.63 12.68
C ILE A 788 6.00 10.77 13.72
N GLY A 789 6.32 11.98 14.16
CA GLY A 789 7.39 12.21 15.17
C GLY A 789 7.15 11.61 16.55
N THR A 790 5.91 11.21 16.85
CA THR A 790 5.52 10.64 18.15
C THR A 790 5.23 9.14 18.09
N ILE A 791 4.73 8.65 16.98
CA ILE A 791 4.30 7.26 16.78
C ILE A 791 5.30 6.51 15.91
N ALA A 792 5.57 6.99 14.70
CA ALA A 792 6.54 6.42 13.79
C ALA A 792 7.91 7.08 14.03
N GLN A 793 8.75 6.43 14.80
CA GLN A 793 10.03 7.01 15.23
C GLN A 793 10.95 7.28 14.03
N ILE A 794 11.33 8.53 13.83
CA ILE A 794 12.44 8.86 12.93
C ILE A 794 13.73 8.36 13.60
N PRO A 795 14.56 7.54 12.91
CA PRO A 795 15.78 7.00 13.48
C PRO A 795 16.73 8.08 14.04
N SER A 796 17.37 7.79 15.17
CA SER A 796 18.27 8.76 15.81
C SER A 796 19.53 9.07 14.97
N ASP A 797 19.91 8.19 14.07
CA ASP A 797 21.03 8.32 13.14
C ASP A 797 20.65 8.98 11.80
N PHE A 798 19.37 9.29 11.58
CA PHE A 798 18.85 9.87 10.33
C PHE A 798 19.66 11.09 9.86
N GLN A 799 19.88 12.08 10.75
CA GLN A 799 20.61 13.30 10.40
C GLN A 799 22.09 13.04 10.08
N SER A 800 22.71 12.11 10.79
CA SER A 800 24.11 11.75 10.53
C SER A 800 24.28 11.00 9.20
N GLN A 801 23.30 10.15 8.85
CA GLN A 801 23.26 9.47 7.56
C GLN A 801 23.13 10.48 6.40
N CYS A 802 22.17 11.42 6.51
CA CYS A 802 22.01 12.46 5.49
C CYS A 802 23.24 13.35 5.37
N SER A 803 23.86 13.76 6.46
CA SER A 803 25.11 14.54 6.43
C SER A 803 26.26 13.79 5.76
N ALA A 804 26.36 12.48 5.96
CA ALA A 804 27.38 11.65 5.30
C ALA A 804 27.09 11.53 3.79
N TRP A 805 25.82 11.35 3.41
CA TRP A 805 25.40 11.34 2.01
C TRP A 805 25.71 12.69 1.33
N ASP A 806 25.31 13.82 1.92
CA ASP A 806 25.58 15.16 1.40
C ASP A 806 27.07 15.40 1.15
N SER A 807 27.91 14.98 2.09
CA SER A 807 29.36 15.12 1.98
C SER A 807 29.93 14.31 0.81
N TYR A 808 29.39 13.09 0.59
CA TYR A 808 29.76 12.24 -0.53
C TYR A 808 29.24 12.82 -1.85
N TYR A 809 27.94 13.05 -1.95
CA TYR A 809 27.25 13.43 -3.18
C TYR A 809 27.76 14.77 -3.74
N ASN A 810 27.92 15.77 -2.89
CA ASN A 810 28.46 17.07 -3.30
C ASN A 810 29.93 17.00 -3.75
N GLY A 811 30.70 15.99 -3.31
CA GLY A 811 32.07 15.74 -3.74
C GLY A 811 32.21 14.97 -5.05
N HIS A 812 31.12 14.42 -5.58
CA HIS A 812 31.14 13.51 -6.73
C HIS A 812 30.11 13.90 -7.81
N PRO A 813 30.25 15.08 -8.45
CA PRO A 813 29.26 15.59 -9.40
C PRO A 813 29.07 14.71 -10.67
N ALA A 814 29.94 13.71 -10.88
CA ALA A 814 29.78 12.76 -11.99
C ALA A 814 28.66 11.73 -11.76
N TYR A 815 28.12 11.65 -10.53
CA TYR A 815 27.05 10.73 -10.14
C TYR A 815 25.76 11.47 -9.77
N LEU A 816 25.49 12.59 -10.48
CA LEU A 816 24.22 13.29 -10.28
C LEU A 816 23.06 12.39 -10.68
N GLN A 817 22.01 12.43 -9.87
CA GLN A 817 20.74 11.77 -10.16
C GLN A 817 20.17 12.31 -11.48
N HIS A 818 19.73 11.43 -12.37
CA HIS A 818 19.07 11.77 -13.63
C HIS A 818 17.77 11.00 -13.82
N ASP A 819 17.49 10.01 -12.99
CA ASP A 819 16.25 9.25 -12.91
C ASP A 819 15.33 9.76 -11.77
N SER A 820 14.22 9.07 -11.50
CA SER A 820 13.31 9.41 -10.40
C SER A 820 13.96 9.28 -9.01
N GLY A 821 14.97 8.43 -8.88
CA GLY A 821 15.70 8.15 -7.65
C GLY A 821 15.12 7.06 -6.76
N ILE A 822 14.01 6.40 -7.17
CA ILE A 822 13.31 5.38 -6.38
C ILE A 822 13.54 3.97 -6.89
#